data_88eaaf278cd0276a055bc3fbbdc5662f
#
_entry.id   88eaaf278cd0276a055bc3fbbdc5662f
#
_cell.length_a   1.000
_cell.length_b   1.000
_cell.length_c   1.000
_cell.angle_alpha   90.00
_cell.angle_beta   90.00
_cell.angle_gamma   90.00
#
_symmetry.space_group_name_H-M   'P 1'
#
loop_
_entity.id
_entity.type
_entity.pdbx_description
1 polymer ?
#
loop_
_entity_poly.entity_id
_entity_poly.type
_entity_poly.pdbx_seq_one_letter_code
_entity_poly.pdbx_strand_id
1 'polypeptide(L)'
;PEKGEVPSATAERANHIKAAGYYFDASLVGVCALPQAALLEQPITNPEVSALGDELASSQPTSFAAGMDMILADVLESARAKHPSIAHHSHAIVLAIEYPRDPRADEPGIDWIGDAQMHRAALLASQTAVLLSNYLRLLGFEARAHSASCSDVDLPRLAVAAGLSLPDSTHPYLGSRYGLAAVTTNFEMAADWPLATQQKKSRSHGLAWQLGIGSLKGKANQQPYANRDFKDGAYPFESITRQAEPTTFIDHDRVPRFPKRADFFARSLFGDLGSTVQDQAKNAHYVMKSPIGACARRALGALLLLQFGEARGDVSPRTADPVRNANNLKAASYFLGVDAVGLCAAPEWVYYSHDAGGNALPAYHKNAINLLIDQGHETMDGASGDDWISVAQSMRAYLRFSLMGGVIAEQVRRLGYSARVHSVLDGDVLQPPLLLLSGLGEVSRIGEVILNPFLGPRLKSGTVTTDLPMQADLPINFGLQNFCESCNKCARECPSGAITAGPKLMYNGYEIWKSDAEKCTRYRITNAAGGMCGRCMKTCPWNLEGLLADSLWRQIAMKLPAVAPVLARLDDQLNRGDINPIKTWWWDIELDQKTGRYVQAAQTNRRGLQKELKLRYEEQTLAVYPADKMPQPYPVPYPVNREEGIVRYRSLLTPAEYRMRLASGQTTDLAPGPAPLPAEPPVFPVQLVKREDMVPAVAKYEFQSLDGTPLPAFEAGAHIDVVVAPEYLRQFSLAGDPADSSKYVLGVLREPTVNQGGQGRGGSALMHRVFKAGRRVFISRPTNHFPLVEDASESLLFAGGIGVTPLIAMAYRLHRLDRKFTLHYSAKDRTDAGFLDDLRDAPWAGRVHYHFSNEGTRADLSTLVPAFASGMHLYVCGSSRYMDAVFAIAKELDWPDANCHREYFTAPETPAWTNHPFSVKLMRSGKVLKVGADQTAVEALAAAGV
;
A
#
# COMPACT_ATOMS: atom_id res chain seq x y z
N PRO A 1 -19.10 -1.60 16.08
CA PRO A 1 -17.90 -1.09 16.76
C PRO A 1 -18.30 -0.05 17.81
N GLU A 2 -17.58 0.01 18.90
CA GLU A 2 -17.79 1.06 19.90
C GLU A 2 -17.45 2.43 19.31
N LYS A 3 -18.18 3.48 19.75
CA LYS A 3 -17.96 4.84 19.23
C LYS A 3 -16.59 5.39 19.64
N GLY A 4 -15.92 6.00 18.69
CA GLY A 4 -14.65 6.70 18.93
C GLY A 4 -14.81 7.97 19.77
N GLU A 5 -13.71 8.47 20.29
CA GLU A 5 -13.66 9.71 21.07
C GLU A 5 -13.69 10.92 20.13
N VAL A 6 -14.86 11.53 20.01
CA VAL A 6 -15.08 12.73 19.21
C VAL A 6 -15.69 13.83 20.08
N PRO A 7 -15.47 15.13 19.77
CA PRO A 7 -16.07 16.22 20.52
C PRO A 7 -17.59 16.08 20.67
N SER A 8 -18.13 16.47 21.79
CA SER A 8 -19.59 16.40 22.08
C SER A 8 -20.38 17.51 21.41
N ALA A 9 -19.74 18.67 21.15
CA ALA A 9 -20.40 19.85 20.58
C ALA A 9 -20.81 19.62 19.11
N THR A 10 -22.10 19.65 18.83
CA THR A 10 -22.65 19.38 17.48
C THR A 10 -22.19 20.40 16.43
N ALA A 11 -21.95 21.65 16.81
CA ALA A 11 -21.41 22.68 15.94
C ALA A 11 -19.96 22.40 15.54
N GLU A 12 -19.12 21.92 16.46
CA GLU A 12 -17.76 21.53 16.18
C GLU A 12 -17.71 20.32 15.23
N ARG A 13 -18.57 19.31 15.47
CA ARG A 13 -18.73 18.17 14.59
C ARG A 13 -19.13 18.57 13.16
N ALA A 14 -20.09 19.49 13.03
CA ALA A 14 -20.53 20.00 11.73
C ALA A 14 -19.38 20.73 11.00
N ASN A 15 -18.64 21.59 11.70
CA ASN A 15 -17.51 22.31 11.13
C ASN A 15 -16.40 21.36 10.65
N HIS A 16 -16.08 20.36 11.47
CA HIS A 16 -15.08 19.34 11.11
C HIS A 16 -15.47 18.56 9.86
N ILE A 17 -16.72 18.07 9.79
CA ILE A 17 -17.22 17.32 8.63
C ILE A 17 -17.29 18.19 7.37
N LYS A 18 -17.68 19.45 7.50
CA LYS A 18 -17.64 20.38 6.36
C LYS A 18 -16.22 20.62 5.88
N ALA A 19 -15.28 20.84 6.78
CA ALA A 19 -13.87 21.01 6.44
C ALA A 19 -13.30 19.75 5.76
N ALA A 20 -13.65 18.55 6.25
CA ALA A 20 -13.29 17.29 5.62
C ALA A 20 -13.90 17.16 4.20
N GLY A 21 -15.15 17.55 4.01
CA GLY A 21 -15.79 17.56 2.69
C GLY A 21 -15.10 18.51 1.71
N TYR A 22 -14.76 19.71 2.12
CA TYR A 22 -13.96 20.65 1.30
C TYR A 22 -12.53 20.11 1.04
N TYR A 23 -11.93 19.47 2.02
CA TYR A 23 -10.63 18.83 1.85
C TYR A 23 -10.66 17.71 0.81
N PHE A 24 -11.77 17.00 0.69
CA PHE A 24 -12.02 15.98 -0.33
C PHE A 24 -12.68 16.54 -1.61
N ASP A 25 -12.46 17.81 -1.90
CA ASP A 25 -12.81 18.51 -3.16
C ASP A 25 -14.30 18.83 -3.37
N ALA A 26 -15.14 18.78 -2.33
CA ALA A 26 -16.48 19.29 -2.45
C ALA A 26 -16.45 20.81 -2.71
N SER A 27 -17.29 21.29 -3.62
CA SER A 27 -17.47 22.72 -3.88
C SER A 27 -18.33 23.37 -2.79
N LEU A 28 -19.35 22.65 -2.32
CA LEU A 28 -20.22 23.05 -1.21
C LEU A 28 -20.51 21.83 -0.33
N VAL A 29 -20.62 22.09 0.97
CA VAL A 29 -21.00 21.08 1.97
C VAL A 29 -22.04 21.67 2.91
N GLY A 30 -23.17 20.98 3.06
CA GLY A 30 -24.23 21.34 4.02
C GLY A 30 -24.61 20.14 4.88
N VAL A 31 -25.17 20.44 6.05
CA VAL A 31 -25.66 19.45 7.01
C VAL A 31 -27.12 19.75 7.33
N CYS A 32 -27.97 18.73 7.34
CA CYS A 32 -29.35 18.89 7.78
C CYS A 32 -29.78 17.70 8.68
N ALA A 33 -30.83 17.91 9.47
CA ALA A 33 -31.60 16.78 10.00
C ALA A 33 -32.20 16.02 8.81
N LEU A 34 -32.23 14.70 8.86
CA LEU A 34 -32.75 13.87 7.76
C LEU A 34 -34.29 14.01 7.69
N PRO A 35 -34.85 14.72 6.68
CA PRO A 35 -36.28 14.91 6.58
C PRO A 35 -36.95 13.59 6.14
N GLN A 36 -38.02 13.21 6.76
CA GLN A 36 -38.80 12.01 6.37
C GLN A 36 -39.27 12.08 4.91
N ALA A 37 -39.62 13.29 4.42
CA ALA A 37 -40.03 13.52 3.05
C ALA A 37 -38.91 13.31 2.01
N ALA A 38 -37.65 13.21 2.44
CA ALA A 38 -36.53 12.94 1.55
C ALA A 38 -36.25 11.42 1.43
N LEU A 39 -36.92 10.56 2.18
CA LEU A 39 -36.78 9.12 2.02
C LEU A 39 -37.52 8.67 0.76
N LEU A 40 -36.86 7.86 -0.07
CA LEU A 40 -37.45 7.29 -1.27
C LEU A 40 -38.28 6.05 -0.90
N GLU A 41 -39.47 5.91 -1.45
CA GLU A 41 -40.27 4.68 -1.33
C GLU A 41 -39.58 3.49 -2.00
N GLN A 42 -38.93 3.74 -3.12
CA GLN A 42 -38.14 2.75 -3.86
C GLN A 42 -36.69 3.27 -3.99
N PRO A 43 -35.73 2.59 -3.35
CA PRO A 43 -34.31 2.95 -3.48
C PRO A 43 -33.82 2.87 -4.92
N ILE A 44 -32.99 3.83 -5.31
CA ILE A 44 -32.24 3.78 -6.56
C ILE A 44 -31.10 2.78 -6.37
N THR A 45 -31.02 1.76 -7.23
CA THR A 45 -29.94 0.74 -7.17
C THR A 45 -29.21 0.71 -8.50
N ASN A 46 -27.91 0.46 -8.44
CA ASN A 46 -27.09 0.26 -9.64
C ASN A 46 -26.89 -1.25 -9.89
N PRO A 47 -27.50 -1.83 -10.93
CA PRO A 47 -27.38 -3.27 -11.24
C PRO A 47 -25.96 -3.66 -11.65
N GLU A 48 -25.15 -2.74 -12.18
CA GLU A 48 -23.78 -3.01 -12.58
C GLU A 48 -22.87 -3.43 -11.41
N VAL A 49 -23.18 -2.99 -10.19
CA VAL A 49 -22.41 -3.40 -8.99
C VAL A 49 -22.55 -4.89 -8.71
N SER A 50 -23.74 -5.43 -8.88
CA SER A 50 -23.98 -6.90 -8.72
C SER A 50 -23.27 -7.67 -9.84
N ALA A 51 -23.40 -7.22 -11.09
CA ALA A 51 -22.72 -7.83 -12.24
C ALA A 51 -21.18 -7.83 -12.06
N LEU A 52 -20.60 -6.72 -11.58
CA LEU A 52 -19.18 -6.64 -11.24
C LEU A 52 -18.80 -7.65 -10.14
N GLY A 53 -19.64 -7.83 -9.12
CA GLY A 53 -19.44 -8.82 -8.07
C GLY A 53 -19.39 -10.26 -8.61
N ASP A 54 -20.24 -10.56 -9.58
CA ASP A 54 -20.28 -11.88 -10.24
C ASP A 54 -19.08 -12.09 -11.17
N GLU A 55 -18.69 -11.06 -11.92
CA GLU A 55 -17.49 -11.07 -12.77
C GLU A 55 -16.22 -11.28 -11.91
N LEU A 56 -16.06 -10.55 -10.82
CA LEU A 56 -14.93 -10.72 -9.90
C LEU A 56 -14.89 -12.10 -9.25
N ALA A 57 -16.04 -12.69 -8.97
CA ALA A 57 -16.12 -14.03 -8.39
C ALA A 57 -15.73 -15.12 -9.39
N SER A 58 -16.03 -14.93 -10.67
CA SER A 58 -15.72 -15.86 -11.75
C SER A 58 -14.30 -15.65 -12.33
N SER A 59 -13.70 -14.49 -12.12
CA SER A 59 -12.35 -14.21 -12.61
C SER A 59 -11.32 -15.14 -11.96
N GLN A 60 -10.43 -15.70 -12.78
CA GLN A 60 -9.29 -16.45 -12.27
C GLN A 60 -8.33 -15.52 -11.55
N PRO A 61 -7.75 -15.95 -10.41
CA PRO A 61 -6.77 -15.15 -9.71
C PRO A 61 -5.53 -14.98 -10.59
N THR A 62 -5.35 -13.79 -11.12
CA THR A 62 -4.07 -13.38 -11.70
C THR A 62 -3.05 -13.27 -10.59
N SER A 63 -1.76 -13.51 -10.88
CA SER A 63 -0.69 -13.41 -9.90
C SER A 63 -0.51 -11.97 -9.43
N PHE A 64 -1.26 -11.56 -8.43
CA PHE A 64 -1.12 -10.24 -7.82
C PHE A 64 -0.08 -10.26 -6.69
N ALA A 65 0.53 -9.12 -6.46
CA ALA A 65 1.32 -8.89 -5.27
C ALA A 65 0.49 -9.18 -4.01
N ALA A 66 1.10 -9.78 -3.02
CA ALA A 66 0.44 -10.37 -1.85
C ALA A 66 -0.52 -9.47 -1.08
N GLY A 67 -0.54 -8.19 -1.12
CA GLY A 67 -1.58 -7.34 -0.52
C GLY A 67 -2.82 -7.14 -1.40
N MET A 68 -2.73 -7.47 -2.68
CA MET A 68 -3.76 -7.21 -3.68
C MET A 68 -4.93 -8.19 -3.56
N ASP A 69 -4.64 -9.44 -3.23
CA ASP A 69 -5.69 -10.46 -3.04
C ASP A 69 -6.64 -10.11 -1.88
N MET A 70 -6.10 -9.51 -0.81
CA MET A 70 -6.93 -9.01 0.29
C MET A 70 -7.84 -7.88 -0.17
N ILE A 71 -7.30 -6.94 -0.95
CA ILE A 71 -8.07 -5.81 -1.49
C ILE A 71 -9.19 -6.31 -2.39
N LEU A 72 -8.90 -7.26 -3.28
CA LEU A 72 -9.91 -7.87 -4.16
C LEU A 72 -10.97 -8.64 -3.36
N ALA A 73 -10.57 -9.37 -2.34
CA ALA A 73 -11.52 -10.04 -1.45
C ALA A 73 -12.42 -9.03 -0.73
N ASP A 74 -11.87 -7.92 -0.22
CA ASP A 74 -12.64 -6.85 0.42
C ASP A 74 -13.62 -6.18 -0.57
N VAL A 75 -13.20 -5.94 -1.81
CA VAL A 75 -14.05 -5.37 -2.88
C VAL A 75 -15.19 -6.33 -3.21
N LEU A 76 -14.90 -7.62 -3.37
CA LEU A 76 -15.89 -8.64 -3.66
C LEU A 76 -16.92 -8.78 -2.54
N GLU A 77 -16.46 -8.85 -1.29
CA GLU A 77 -17.33 -8.88 -0.11
C GLU A 77 -18.22 -7.63 -0.05
N SER A 78 -17.64 -6.45 -0.34
CA SER A 78 -18.38 -5.18 -0.35
C SER A 78 -19.43 -5.12 -1.47
N ALA A 79 -19.11 -5.63 -2.66
CA ALA A 79 -20.03 -5.67 -3.79
C ALA A 79 -21.25 -6.59 -3.54
N ARG A 80 -21.07 -7.66 -2.74
CA ARG A 80 -22.11 -8.61 -2.36
C ARG A 80 -22.86 -8.24 -1.09
N ALA A 81 -22.32 -7.32 -0.29
CA ALA A 81 -22.93 -6.91 0.96
C ALA A 81 -24.27 -6.19 0.71
N LYS A 82 -25.28 -6.52 1.49
CA LYS A 82 -26.52 -5.74 1.51
C LYS A 82 -26.22 -4.34 2.02
N HIS A 83 -26.85 -3.34 1.41
CA HIS A 83 -26.73 -1.98 1.89
C HIS A 83 -27.27 -1.86 3.34
N PRO A 84 -26.54 -1.14 4.22
CA PRO A 84 -27.01 -0.92 5.58
C PRO A 84 -28.37 -0.17 5.58
N SER A 85 -29.26 -0.54 6.49
CA SER A 85 -30.48 0.22 6.72
C SER A 85 -30.16 1.64 7.20
N ILE A 86 -30.97 2.61 6.78
CA ILE A 86 -30.89 4.00 7.22
C ILE A 86 -31.94 4.37 8.27
N ALA A 87 -32.67 3.38 8.80
CA ALA A 87 -33.79 3.61 9.74
C ALA A 87 -33.39 4.34 11.03
N HIS A 88 -32.12 4.24 11.44
CA HIS A 88 -31.60 4.92 12.64
C HIS A 88 -30.79 6.19 12.31
N HIS A 89 -30.77 6.61 11.04
CA HIS A 89 -30.09 7.83 10.65
C HIS A 89 -30.92 9.05 10.97
N SER A 90 -30.30 10.04 11.57
CA SER A 90 -30.96 11.29 12.02
C SER A 90 -30.51 12.52 11.24
N HIS A 91 -29.34 12.45 10.59
CA HIS A 91 -28.71 13.57 9.90
C HIS A 91 -28.27 13.18 8.49
N ALA A 92 -28.15 14.19 7.64
CA ALA A 92 -27.56 14.07 6.31
C ALA A 92 -26.49 15.14 6.08
N ILE A 93 -25.37 14.72 5.50
CA ILE A 93 -24.30 15.57 4.97
C ILE A 93 -24.50 15.60 3.47
N VAL A 94 -24.72 16.77 2.90
CA VAL A 94 -24.98 16.95 1.48
C VAL A 94 -23.81 17.64 0.82
N LEU A 95 -23.41 17.12 -0.34
CA LEU A 95 -22.24 17.52 -1.07
C LEU A 95 -22.64 18.00 -2.47
N ALA A 96 -22.11 19.12 -2.89
CA ALA A 96 -22.23 19.59 -4.26
C ALA A 96 -20.84 19.77 -4.88
N ILE A 97 -20.67 19.29 -6.10
CA ILE A 97 -19.48 19.48 -6.92
C ILE A 97 -19.86 20.32 -8.13
N GLU A 98 -19.22 21.48 -8.29
CA GLU A 98 -19.44 22.37 -9.43
C GLU A 98 -19.01 21.69 -10.75
N TYR A 99 -19.79 21.92 -11.80
CA TYR A 99 -19.38 21.55 -13.14
C TYR A 99 -18.21 22.42 -13.60
N PRO A 100 -17.18 21.84 -14.22
CA PRO A 100 -16.21 22.66 -14.93
C PRO A 100 -16.92 23.46 -16.03
N ARG A 101 -16.27 24.51 -16.55
CA ARG A 101 -16.80 25.22 -17.71
C ARG A 101 -16.99 24.27 -18.90
N ASP A 102 -17.86 24.61 -19.79
CA ASP A 102 -18.00 23.91 -21.06
C ASP A 102 -16.76 24.19 -21.94
N PRO A 103 -16.23 23.16 -22.64
CA PRO A 103 -15.18 23.38 -23.62
C PRO A 103 -15.70 24.24 -24.77
N ARG A 104 -14.86 25.10 -25.33
CA ARG A 104 -15.19 25.88 -26.54
C ARG A 104 -15.23 24.96 -27.77
N ALA A 105 -16.03 25.31 -28.78
CA ALA A 105 -16.23 24.47 -29.96
C ALA A 105 -14.94 24.19 -30.77
N ASP A 106 -13.97 25.08 -30.69
CA ASP A 106 -12.66 25.00 -31.37
C ASP A 106 -11.52 24.55 -30.43
N GLU A 107 -11.85 24.27 -29.18
CA GLU A 107 -10.84 23.94 -28.16
C GLU A 107 -10.27 22.51 -28.35
N PRO A 108 -8.97 22.35 -28.35
CA PRO A 108 -8.37 21.02 -28.37
C PRO A 108 -8.85 20.16 -27.20
N GLY A 109 -9.23 18.94 -27.48
CA GLY A 109 -9.74 17.99 -26.49
C GLY A 109 -11.28 17.94 -26.38
N ILE A 110 -12.00 18.82 -27.06
CA ILE A 110 -13.48 18.84 -27.04
C ILE A 110 -14.09 17.46 -27.35
N ASP A 111 -13.47 16.71 -28.29
CA ASP A 111 -13.94 15.37 -28.67
C ASP A 111 -13.97 14.37 -27.49
N TRP A 112 -13.18 14.64 -26.45
CA TRP A 112 -13.04 13.73 -25.31
C TRP A 112 -13.77 14.22 -24.05
N ILE A 113 -14.01 15.52 -23.94
CA ILE A 113 -14.55 16.15 -22.71
C ILE A 113 -15.91 16.82 -22.93
N GLY A 114 -16.38 16.94 -24.17
CA GLY A 114 -17.72 17.48 -24.47
C GLY A 114 -18.80 16.68 -23.74
N ASP A 115 -19.77 17.37 -23.15
CA ASP A 115 -20.93 16.81 -22.44
C ASP A 115 -20.60 15.91 -21.21
N ALA A 116 -19.35 15.88 -20.79
CA ALA A 116 -18.90 15.06 -19.64
C ALA A 116 -18.96 15.76 -18.27
N GLN A 117 -19.34 17.05 -18.22
CA GLN A 117 -19.29 17.87 -17.01
C GLN A 117 -20.13 17.29 -15.86
N MET A 118 -21.36 16.88 -16.18
CA MET A 118 -22.27 16.28 -15.22
C MET A 118 -21.73 14.97 -14.68
N HIS A 119 -21.21 14.11 -15.54
CA HIS A 119 -20.65 12.81 -15.16
C HIS A 119 -19.43 12.97 -14.27
N ARG A 120 -18.53 13.91 -14.60
CA ARG A 120 -17.38 14.24 -13.77
C ARG A 120 -17.82 14.69 -12.37
N ALA A 121 -18.77 15.61 -12.29
CA ALA A 121 -19.23 16.11 -11.00
C ALA A 121 -19.93 15.03 -10.17
N ALA A 122 -20.75 14.19 -10.79
CA ALA A 122 -21.38 13.05 -10.12
C ALA A 122 -20.35 12.04 -9.59
N LEU A 123 -19.33 11.74 -10.37
CA LEU A 123 -18.23 10.83 -9.97
C LEU A 123 -17.50 11.36 -8.74
N LEU A 124 -17.08 12.63 -8.76
CA LEU A 124 -16.34 13.25 -7.65
C LEU A 124 -17.22 13.44 -6.40
N ALA A 125 -18.49 13.77 -6.57
CA ALA A 125 -19.44 13.87 -5.46
C ALA A 125 -19.63 12.50 -4.78
N SER A 126 -19.78 11.43 -5.57
CA SER A 126 -19.89 10.06 -5.07
C SER A 126 -18.63 9.61 -4.33
N GLN A 127 -17.44 9.90 -4.86
CA GLN A 127 -16.17 9.62 -4.19
C GLN A 127 -16.10 10.32 -2.83
N THR A 128 -16.45 11.60 -2.76
CA THR A 128 -16.40 12.37 -1.50
C THR A 128 -17.41 11.82 -0.48
N ALA A 129 -18.61 11.44 -0.92
CA ALA A 129 -19.62 10.81 -0.05
C ALA A 129 -19.11 9.45 0.51
N VAL A 130 -18.46 8.63 -0.30
CA VAL A 130 -17.85 7.36 0.14
C VAL A 130 -16.75 7.60 1.18
N LEU A 131 -15.91 8.61 0.99
CA LEU A 131 -14.86 8.97 1.94
C LEU A 131 -15.43 9.39 3.29
N LEU A 132 -16.40 10.29 3.32
CA LEU A 132 -17.04 10.73 4.56
C LEU A 132 -17.83 9.61 5.23
N SER A 133 -18.53 8.78 4.47
CA SER A 133 -19.20 7.59 5.00
C SER A 133 -18.21 6.62 5.65
N ASN A 134 -17.08 6.33 4.98
CA ASN A 134 -16.02 5.50 5.53
C ASN A 134 -15.41 6.10 6.80
N TYR A 135 -15.19 7.42 6.81
CA TYR A 135 -14.67 8.15 7.97
C TYR A 135 -15.58 7.98 9.19
N LEU A 136 -16.88 8.23 9.03
CA LEU A 136 -17.86 8.09 10.12
C LEU A 136 -17.98 6.64 10.61
N ARG A 137 -17.97 5.66 9.70
CA ARG A 137 -17.99 4.24 10.08
C ARG A 137 -16.74 3.81 10.83
N LEU A 138 -15.57 4.35 10.50
CA LEU A 138 -14.34 4.15 11.26
C LEU A 138 -14.44 4.69 12.68
N LEU A 139 -15.13 5.82 12.87
CA LEU A 139 -15.40 6.41 14.16
C LEU A 139 -16.53 5.69 14.93
N GLY A 140 -17.07 4.57 14.40
CA GLY A 140 -18.10 3.76 15.08
C GLY A 140 -19.52 4.28 14.92
N PHE A 141 -19.78 5.18 13.96
CA PHE A 141 -21.13 5.65 13.64
C PHE A 141 -21.67 4.95 12.40
N GLU A 142 -22.99 4.78 12.34
CA GLU A 142 -23.66 4.31 11.14
C GLU A 142 -23.58 5.42 10.08
N ALA A 143 -23.25 5.06 8.86
CA ALA A 143 -23.21 6.01 7.76
C ALA A 143 -23.36 5.28 6.42
N ARG A 144 -24.14 5.87 5.52
CA ARG A 144 -24.35 5.41 4.16
C ARG A 144 -24.16 6.54 3.15
N ALA A 145 -23.35 6.27 2.13
CA ALA A 145 -23.18 7.18 0.99
C ALA A 145 -24.33 6.99 -0.02
N HIS A 146 -24.81 8.10 -0.58
CA HIS A 146 -25.84 8.18 -1.59
C HIS A 146 -25.33 8.97 -2.79
N SER A 147 -25.59 8.45 -3.98
CA SER A 147 -25.21 9.07 -5.25
C SER A 147 -26.39 9.06 -6.22
N ALA A 148 -26.23 9.70 -7.37
CA ALA A 148 -27.25 9.71 -8.41
C ALA A 148 -27.63 8.29 -8.92
N SER A 149 -26.71 7.32 -8.83
CA SER A 149 -26.91 5.94 -9.30
C SER A 149 -27.26 4.94 -8.18
N CYS A 150 -27.11 5.33 -6.91
CA CYS A 150 -27.42 4.47 -5.77
C CYS A 150 -27.83 5.31 -4.57
N SER A 151 -29.13 5.33 -4.23
CA SER A 151 -29.64 6.20 -3.15
C SER A 151 -30.93 5.66 -2.55
N ASP A 152 -31.09 5.81 -1.22
CA ASP A 152 -32.32 5.65 -0.50
C ASP A 152 -33.02 6.99 -0.25
N VAL A 153 -32.40 8.11 -0.68
CA VAL A 153 -32.85 9.46 -0.40
C VAL A 153 -32.93 10.33 -1.66
N ASP A 154 -33.81 11.29 -1.66
CA ASP A 154 -33.97 12.34 -2.68
C ASP A 154 -32.86 13.40 -2.48
N LEU A 155 -31.82 13.36 -3.30
CA LEU A 155 -30.68 14.28 -3.20
C LEU A 155 -31.06 15.77 -3.39
N PRO A 156 -31.90 16.16 -4.37
CA PRO A 156 -32.39 17.51 -4.50
C PRO A 156 -33.10 18.03 -3.23
N ARG A 157 -33.99 17.25 -2.64
CA ARG A 157 -34.67 17.64 -1.39
C ARG A 157 -33.71 17.82 -0.22
N LEU A 158 -32.71 16.93 -0.11
CA LEU A 158 -31.65 17.09 0.89
C LEU A 158 -30.82 18.35 0.65
N ALA A 159 -30.52 18.69 -0.61
CA ALA A 159 -29.78 19.89 -0.94
C ALA A 159 -30.53 21.17 -0.51
N VAL A 160 -31.84 21.20 -0.66
CA VAL A 160 -32.69 22.29 -0.15
C VAL A 160 -32.65 22.33 1.38
N ALA A 161 -32.85 21.21 2.04
CA ALA A 161 -32.86 21.12 3.51
C ALA A 161 -31.51 21.54 4.13
N ALA A 162 -30.40 21.19 3.47
CA ALA A 162 -29.03 21.51 3.89
C ALA A 162 -28.56 22.92 3.46
N GLY A 163 -29.42 23.74 2.88
CA GLY A 163 -29.08 25.11 2.45
C GLY A 163 -28.13 25.18 1.26
N LEU A 164 -28.07 24.15 0.43
CA LEU A 164 -27.23 24.11 -0.78
C LEU A 164 -27.97 24.44 -2.06
N SER A 165 -29.30 24.43 -2.06
CA SER A 165 -30.10 24.87 -3.20
C SER A 165 -31.42 25.53 -2.78
N LEU A 166 -31.99 26.30 -3.69
CA LEU A 166 -33.35 26.77 -3.62
C LEU A 166 -34.33 25.65 -4.01
N PRO A 167 -35.63 25.77 -3.75
CA PRO A 167 -36.64 24.76 -4.10
C PRO A 167 -36.71 24.44 -5.60
N ASP A 168 -36.26 25.36 -6.47
CA ASP A 168 -36.13 25.15 -7.92
C ASP A 168 -34.84 24.43 -8.35
N SER A 169 -34.10 23.85 -7.41
CA SER A 169 -32.83 23.18 -7.62
C SER A 169 -31.72 24.10 -8.14
N THR A 170 -31.78 25.39 -7.87
CA THR A 170 -30.68 26.32 -8.20
C THR A 170 -29.92 26.75 -6.94
N HIS A 171 -28.64 27.05 -7.10
CA HIS A 171 -27.81 27.67 -6.07
C HIS A 171 -27.45 29.09 -6.47
N PRO A 172 -27.45 30.10 -5.55
CA PRO A 172 -27.25 31.51 -5.89
C PRO A 172 -25.95 31.83 -6.65
N TYR A 173 -24.94 30.97 -6.54
CA TYR A 173 -23.62 31.13 -7.19
C TYR A 173 -23.33 30.11 -8.28
N LEU A 174 -23.83 28.86 -8.16
CA LEU A 174 -23.58 27.78 -9.10
C LEU A 174 -24.69 27.60 -10.15
N GLY A 175 -25.84 28.31 -9.98
CA GLY A 175 -27.01 28.02 -10.77
C GLY A 175 -27.46 26.57 -10.62
N SER A 176 -27.67 25.89 -11.75
CA SER A 176 -28.00 24.45 -11.82
C SER A 176 -26.79 23.57 -12.17
N ARG A 177 -25.58 24.11 -12.21
CA ARG A 177 -24.37 23.43 -12.69
C ARG A 177 -23.58 22.79 -11.57
N TYR A 178 -24.15 21.76 -10.94
CA TYR A 178 -23.49 20.97 -9.92
C TYR A 178 -24.03 19.54 -9.85
N GLY A 179 -23.17 18.60 -9.48
CA GLY A 179 -23.55 17.23 -9.14
C GLY A 179 -23.72 17.08 -7.64
N LEU A 180 -24.69 16.26 -7.22
CA LEU A 180 -25.01 16.01 -5.82
C LEU A 180 -24.64 14.61 -5.37
N ALA A 181 -24.24 14.49 -4.11
CA ALA A 181 -24.20 13.26 -3.34
C ALA A 181 -24.51 13.57 -1.87
N ALA A 182 -24.82 12.55 -1.08
CA ALA A 182 -25.08 12.73 0.34
C ALA A 182 -24.54 11.56 1.17
N VAL A 183 -24.38 11.80 2.48
CA VAL A 183 -24.14 10.77 3.47
C VAL A 183 -25.21 10.89 4.54
N THR A 184 -26.04 9.85 4.74
CA THR A 184 -26.92 9.77 5.89
C THR A 184 -26.22 9.07 7.05
N THR A 185 -26.51 9.47 8.29
CA THR A 185 -25.80 9.00 9.47
C THR A 185 -26.59 9.20 10.77
N ASN A 186 -26.26 8.45 11.80
CA ASN A 186 -26.65 8.70 13.19
C ASN A 186 -25.64 9.59 13.96
N PHE A 187 -24.68 10.18 13.26
CA PHE A 187 -23.73 11.14 13.84
C PHE A 187 -24.39 12.50 13.98
N GLU A 188 -24.73 12.89 15.18
CA GLU A 188 -25.41 14.16 15.47
C GLU A 188 -24.51 15.36 15.22
N MET A 189 -25.01 16.33 14.45
CA MET A 189 -24.33 17.57 14.04
C MET A 189 -25.29 18.75 14.05
N ALA A 190 -24.76 19.97 14.20
CA ALA A 190 -25.55 21.17 14.01
C ALA A 190 -26.01 21.28 12.55
N ALA A 191 -27.31 21.40 12.34
CA ALA A 191 -27.89 21.53 11.01
C ALA A 191 -27.73 22.95 10.49
N ASP A 192 -27.57 23.07 9.18
CA ASP A 192 -27.71 24.32 8.44
C ASP A 192 -29.18 24.63 8.18
N TRP A 193 -29.46 25.87 7.84
CA TRP A 193 -30.77 26.30 7.51
C TRP A 193 -30.97 26.36 5.98
N PRO A 194 -32.16 26.03 5.48
CA PRO A 194 -32.51 26.23 4.07
C PRO A 194 -32.26 27.67 3.61
N LEU A 195 -31.81 27.82 2.36
CA LEU A 195 -31.61 29.14 1.77
C LEU A 195 -32.94 29.89 1.70
N ALA A 196 -32.98 31.14 2.20
CA ALA A 196 -34.16 31.97 2.08
C ALA A 196 -34.35 32.41 0.61
N THR A 197 -35.59 32.35 0.12
CA THR A 197 -35.97 32.80 -1.25
C THR A 197 -35.69 34.26 -1.51
N GLN A 198 -35.48 35.09 -0.50
CA GLN A 198 -35.06 36.49 -0.57
C GLN A 198 -33.79 36.72 0.26
N GLN A 199 -32.66 36.17 -0.11
CA GLN A 199 -31.42 36.63 0.46
C GLN A 199 -31.02 37.96 -0.14
N LYS A 200 -31.11 39.05 0.66
CA LYS A 200 -30.28 40.24 0.43
C LYS A 200 -28.85 39.75 0.24
N LYS A 201 -28.25 40.10 -0.91
CA LYS A 201 -26.82 39.79 -1.17
C LYS A 201 -26.03 40.16 0.07
N SER A 202 -25.66 39.16 0.85
CA SER A 202 -24.78 39.35 1.99
C SER A 202 -23.45 39.88 1.44
N ARG A 203 -23.06 41.09 1.80
CA ARG A 203 -21.73 41.63 1.55
C ARG A 203 -20.72 40.93 2.51
N SER A 204 -20.69 39.63 2.47
CA SER A 204 -19.76 38.86 3.34
C SER A 204 -18.30 39.14 2.99
N HIS A 205 -18.03 39.78 1.85
CA HIS A 205 -16.67 39.99 1.35
C HIS A 205 -16.56 41.49 0.97
N GLY A 206 -15.61 42.20 1.57
CA GLY A 206 -15.37 43.60 1.33
C GLY A 206 -14.83 43.90 -0.06
N LEU A 207 -14.68 45.20 -0.37
CA LEU A 207 -14.21 45.69 -1.67
C LEU A 207 -12.85 45.09 -2.08
N ALA A 208 -11.97 44.87 -1.11
CA ALA A 208 -10.66 44.20 -1.32
C ALA A 208 -10.80 42.77 -1.87
N TRP A 209 -11.78 41.98 -1.39
CA TRP A 209 -12.08 40.68 -1.94
C TRP A 209 -12.68 40.75 -3.35
N GLN A 210 -13.58 41.66 -3.58
CA GLN A 210 -14.19 41.89 -4.89
C GLN A 210 -13.17 42.34 -5.94
N LEU A 211 -12.14 43.08 -5.53
CA LEU A 211 -11.01 43.50 -6.38
C LEU A 211 -9.89 42.45 -6.46
N GLY A 212 -9.98 41.33 -5.71
CA GLY A 212 -8.96 40.32 -5.67
C GLY A 212 -7.68 40.68 -4.86
N ILE A 213 -7.73 41.82 -4.10
CA ILE A 213 -6.58 42.32 -3.34
C ILE A 213 -6.36 41.52 -2.03
N GLY A 214 -7.40 40.96 -1.45
CA GLY A 214 -7.33 40.15 -0.22
C GLY A 214 -6.81 38.72 -0.42
N SER A 215 -6.72 38.29 -1.66
CA SER A 215 -6.14 37.03 -2.07
C SER A 215 -5.65 37.20 -3.51
N LEU A 216 -4.39 37.53 -3.66
CA LEU A 216 -3.72 37.55 -4.98
C LEU A 216 -3.85 36.19 -5.72
N LYS A 217 -4.27 35.14 -5.01
CA LYS A 217 -4.56 33.79 -5.51
C LYS A 217 -6.06 33.57 -5.83
N GLY A 218 -6.98 34.37 -5.27
CA GLY A 218 -8.42 34.06 -5.27
C GLY A 218 -9.08 34.10 -6.64
N LYS A 219 -8.88 35.16 -7.44
CA LYS A 219 -9.52 35.26 -8.76
C LYS A 219 -8.80 34.47 -9.85
N ALA A 220 -7.47 34.38 -9.79
CA ALA A 220 -6.70 33.60 -10.74
C ALA A 220 -6.94 32.07 -10.58
N ASN A 221 -7.32 31.62 -9.36
CA ASN A 221 -7.57 30.20 -9.07
C ASN A 221 -9.05 29.81 -9.17
N GLN A 222 -10.01 30.75 -9.13
CA GLN A 222 -11.44 30.41 -9.17
C GLN A 222 -11.94 29.95 -10.55
N GLN A 223 -11.28 30.38 -11.64
CA GLN A 223 -11.50 29.84 -12.97
C GLN A 223 -10.17 29.78 -13.74
N PRO A 224 -9.27 28.87 -13.40
CA PRO A 224 -7.95 28.79 -14.03
C PRO A 224 -8.01 28.62 -15.56
N TYR A 225 -9.11 28.06 -16.06
CA TYR A 225 -9.35 27.84 -17.49
C TYR A 225 -10.25 28.87 -18.16
N ALA A 226 -10.69 29.95 -17.49
CA ALA A 226 -11.62 30.91 -18.09
C ALA A 226 -11.10 31.47 -19.42
N ASN A 227 -9.78 31.72 -19.50
CA ASN A 227 -9.10 32.30 -20.67
C ASN A 227 -8.04 31.37 -21.28
N ARG A 228 -7.99 30.11 -20.87
CA ARG A 228 -7.00 29.11 -21.31
C ARG A 228 -7.71 27.87 -21.81
N ASP A 229 -7.09 27.17 -22.77
CA ASP A 229 -7.57 25.85 -23.17
C ASP A 229 -7.36 24.84 -22.06
N PHE A 230 -8.22 23.83 -21.97
CA PHE A 230 -8.02 22.76 -20.99
C PHE A 230 -6.64 22.10 -21.15
N LYS A 231 -6.16 21.86 -22.39
CA LYS A 231 -4.85 21.25 -22.67
C LYS A 231 -3.65 21.99 -22.06
N ASP A 232 -3.80 23.28 -21.80
CA ASP A 232 -2.73 24.13 -21.25
C ASP A 232 -2.70 24.15 -19.72
N GLY A 233 -3.74 23.60 -19.08
CA GLY A 233 -3.84 23.48 -17.64
C GLY A 233 -3.96 24.82 -16.91
N ALA A 234 -3.95 24.75 -15.57
CA ALA A 234 -4.06 25.92 -14.71
C ALA A 234 -2.76 26.73 -14.60
N TYR A 235 -1.62 26.10 -14.83
CA TYR A 235 -0.31 26.69 -14.61
C TYR A 235 0.38 27.02 -15.95
N PRO A 236 1.07 28.16 -16.03
CA PRO A 236 1.68 28.64 -17.29
C PRO A 236 3.03 27.93 -17.57
N PHE A 237 2.99 26.62 -17.86
CA PHE A 237 4.18 25.84 -18.22
C PHE A 237 4.88 26.34 -19.48
N GLU A 238 4.17 27.04 -20.37
CA GLU A 238 4.71 27.68 -21.55
C GLU A 238 5.72 28.80 -21.23
N SER A 239 5.69 29.30 -19.99
CA SER A 239 6.67 30.29 -19.51
C SER A 239 7.97 29.68 -19.00
N ILE A 240 8.07 28.35 -18.94
CA ILE A 240 9.23 27.61 -18.43
C ILE A 240 10.09 27.17 -19.60
N THR A 241 11.42 27.32 -19.44
CA THR A 241 12.38 26.90 -20.46
C THR A 241 12.37 25.38 -20.61
N ARG A 242 12.19 24.92 -21.85
CA ARG A 242 12.31 23.52 -22.20
C ARG A 242 13.66 23.24 -22.85
N GLN A 243 14.19 22.03 -22.64
CA GLN A 243 15.49 21.60 -23.16
C GLN A 243 15.46 20.12 -23.56
N ALA A 244 16.42 19.70 -24.37
CA ALA A 244 16.42 18.32 -24.90
C ALA A 244 16.67 17.27 -23.81
N GLU A 245 17.54 17.59 -22.86
CA GLU A 245 17.92 16.68 -21.77
C GLU A 245 17.52 17.25 -20.41
N PRO A 246 17.26 16.42 -19.40
CA PRO A 246 17.05 16.87 -18.04
C PRO A 246 18.24 17.65 -17.48
N THR A 247 18.00 18.55 -16.52
CA THR A 247 19.08 19.26 -15.79
C THR A 247 19.91 18.32 -14.92
N THR A 248 19.47 17.10 -14.74
CA THR A 248 20.15 16.02 -14.03
C THR A 248 20.78 15.08 -15.04
N PHE A 249 22.08 14.79 -14.90
CA PHE A 249 22.75 13.84 -15.76
C PHE A 249 22.24 12.40 -15.54
N ILE A 250 21.93 11.71 -16.63
CA ILE A 250 21.51 10.30 -16.65
C ILE A 250 22.39 9.57 -17.66
N ASP A 251 23.10 8.53 -17.22
CA ASP A 251 23.79 7.59 -18.09
C ASP A 251 22.82 6.48 -18.48
N HIS A 252 22.02 6.73 -19.52
CA HIS A 252 20.93 5.86 -19.96
C HIS A 252 21.34 4.41 -20.19
N ASP A 253 22.59 4.18 -20.61
CA ASP A 253 23.12 2.84 -20.92
C ASP A 253 23.46 2.04 -19.64
N ARG A 254 23.56 2.72 -18.48
CA ARG A 254 24.02 2.11 -17.24
C ARG A 254 23.04 2.24 -16.09
N VAL A 255 21.81 2.74 -16.31
CA VAL A 255 20.76 2.67 -15.28
C VAL A 255 20.31 1.23 -15.14
N PRO A 256 20.55 0.57 -13.98
CA PRO A 256 20.20 -0.83 -13.82
C PRO A 256 18.71 -1.00 -13.55
N ARG A 257 18.13 -2.06 -14.08
CA ARG A 257 16.79 -2.50 -13.68
C ARG A 257 16.93 -3.44 -12.46
N PHE A 258 16.06 -3.30 -11.49
CA PHE A 258 16.03 -4.10 -10.27
C PHE A 258 14.59 -4.52 -9.93
N PRO A 259 14.39 -5.57 -9.09
CA PRO A 259 13.06 -6.05 -8.76
C PRO A 259 12.22 -5.02 -7.99
N LYS A 260 10.92 -5.00 -8.23
CA LYS A 260 9.93 -4.22 -7.44
C LYS A 260 10.04 -4.50 -5.94
N ARG A 261 10.44 -5.72 -5.57
CA ARG A 261 10.76 -6.17 -4.22
C ARG A 261 11.76 -5.26 -3.48
N ALA A 262 12.60 -4.50 -4.23
CA ALA A 262 13.60 -3.60 -3.68
C ALA A 262 13.03 -2.27 -3.15
N ASP A 263 11.77 -1.93 -3.43
CA ASP A 263 11.10 -0.77 -2.84
C ASP A 263 11.09 -0.86 -1.31
N PHE A 264 11.47 0.21 -0.60
CA PHE A 264 11.63 0.16 0.85
C PHE A 264 10.32 -0.06 1.62
N PHE A 265 9.16 0.32 1.07
CA PHE A 265 7.88 -0.01 1.66
C PHE A 265 7.55 -1.50 1.48
N ALA A 266 7.89 -2.09 0.34
CA ALA A 266 7.81 -3.53 0.16
C ALA A 266 8.79 -4.25 1.12
N ARG A 267 10.04 -3.81 1.21
CA ARG A 267 11.06 -4.36 2.12
C ARG A 267 10.60 -4.36 3.57
N SER A 268 9.83 -3.35 4.00
CA SER A 268 9.30 -3.28 5.35
C SER A 268 8.33 -4.43 5.67
N LEU A 269 7.52 -4.83 4.70
CA LEU A 269 6.59 -5.96 4.85
C LEU A 269 7.30 -7.31 4.96
N PHE A 270 8.42 -7.47 4.25
CA PHE A 270 9.22 -8.69 4.32
C PHE A 270 10.12 -8.78 5.57
N GLY A 271 10.11 -7.78 6.44
CA GLY A 271 10.93 -7.76 7.65
C GLY A 271 12.38 -7.34 7.43
N ASP A 272 12.77 -6.90 6.24
CA ASP A 272 14.13 -6.45 5.92
C ASP A 272 14.62 -5.31 6.82
N LEU A 273 13.68 -4.52 7.36
CA LEU A 273 13.92 -3.41 8.25
C LEU A 273 13.70 -3.76 9.75
N GLY A 274 13.59 -5.04 10.07
CA GLY A 274 13.37 -5.53 11.43
C GLY A 274 11.88 -5.64 11.82
N SER A 275 11.62 -6.38 12.90
CA SER A 275 10.27 -6.77 13.34
C SER A 275 9.38 -5.58 13.70
N THR A 276 9.91 -4.59 14.42
CA THR A 276 9.14 -3.38 14.81
C THR A 276 8.58 -2.63 13.59
N VAL A 277 9.39 -2.48 12.53
CA VAL A 277 8.94 -1.83 11.29
C VAL A 277 7.95 -2.72 10.56
N GLN A 278 8.19 -4.03 10.51
CA GLN A 278 7.30 -4.99 9.88
C GLN A 278 5.91 -4.98 10.54
N ASP A 279 5.84 -4.98 11.88
CA ASP A 279 4.57 -4.96 12.62
C ASP A 279 3.76 -3.71 12.33
N GLN A 280 4.40 -2.56 12.20
CA GLN A 280 3.73 -1.30 11.83
C GLN A 280 3.36 -1.24 10.33
N ALA A 281 4.07 -1.99 9.49
CA ALA A 281 3.77 -2.09 8.05
C ALA A 281 2.61 -3.05 7.76
N LYS A 282 2.46 -4.12 8.57
CA LYS A 282 1.38 -5.12 8.42
C LYS A 282 0.01 -4.45 8.32
N ASN A 283 -0.80 -4.92 7.37
CA ASN A 283 -2.14 -4.39 7.13
C ASN A 283 -2.18 -2.87 6.92
N ALA A 284 -1.07 -2.27 6.51
CA ALA A 284 -0.88 -0.82 6.39
C ALA A 284 -1.21 -0.06 7.69
N HIS A 285 -0.89 -0.63 8.86
CA HIS A 285 -1.23 -0.06 10.16
C HIS A 285 -0.79 1.40 10.28
N TYR A 286 0.42 1.76 9.81
CA TYR A 286 0.93 3.14 9.80
C TYR A 286 0.04 4.15 9.06
N VAL A 287 -0.85 3.68 8.16
CA VAL A 287 -1.90 4.48 7.51
C VAL A 287 -3.21 4.42 8.28
N MET A 288 -3.57 3.20 8.74
CA MET A 288 -4.85 2.93 9.38
C MET A 288 -4.99 3.58 10.75
N LYS A 289 -3.88 3.92 11.41
CA LYS A 289 -3.89 4.56 12.74
C LYS A 289 -4.49 5.97 12.76
N SER A 290 -4.64 6.65 11.60
CA SER A 290 -5.38 7.91 11.47
C SER A 290 -6.69 7.66 10.71
N PRO A 291 -7.89 8.01 11.26
CA PRO A 291 -9.16 7.67 10.64
C PRO A 291 -9.37 8.35 9.30
N ILE A 292 -8.84 9.58 9.14
CA ILE A 292 -8.94 10.32 7.89
C ILE A 292 -7.99 9.76 6.81
N GLY A 293 -6.86 9.20 7.19
CA GLY A 293 -5.99 8.42 6.29
C GLY A 293 -6.60 7.08 5.92
N ALA A 294 -7.18 6.40 6.92
CA ALA A 294 -7.80 5.09 6.77
C ALA A 294 -9.03 5.11 5.84
N CYS A 295 -9.88 6.16 5.91
CA CYS A 295 -11.05 6.26 5.04
C CYS A 295 -10.65 6.36 3.56
N ALA A 296 -9.62 7.13 3.24
CA ALA A 296 -9.08 7.24 1.90
C ALA A 296 -8.40 5.94 1.43
N ARG A 297 -7.66 5.25 2.32
CA ARG A 297 -7.03 3.95 2.02
C ARG A 297 -8.06 2.88 1.67
N ARG A 298 -9.19 2.84 2.38
CA ARG A 298 -10.30 1.90 2.07
C ARG A 298 -10.92 2.17 0.70
N ALA A 299 -11.19 3.43 0.36
CA ALA A 299 -11.74 3.80 -0.93
C ALA A 299 -10.75 3.52 -2.08
N LEU A 300 -9.45 3.76 -1.84
CA LEU A 300 -8.39 3.51 -2.82
C LEU A 300 -8.36 2.05 -3.27
N GLY A 301 -8.61 1.09 -2.37
CA GLY A 301 -8.61 -0.33 -2.71
C GLY A 301 -9.55 -0.69 -3.86
N ALA A 302 -10.75 -0.09 -3.91
CA ALA A 302 -11.72 -0.35 -4.96
C ALA A 302 -11.22 0.08 -6.36
N LEU A 303 -10.30 1.04 -6.45
CA LEU A 303 -9.76 1.54 -7.72
C LEU A 303 -8.68 0.61 -8.32
N LEU A 304 -8.35 -0.48 -7.64
CA LEU A 304 -7.47 -1.51 -8.17
C LEU A 304 -7.98 -2.08 -9.50
N LEU A 305 -9.28 -2.23 -9.62
CA LEU A 305 -9.94 -2.75 -10.82
C LEU A 305 -9.71 -1.88 -12.06
N LEU A 306 -9.41 -0.60 -11.89
CA LEU A 306 -9.15 0.33 -12.99
C LEU A 306 -7.70 0.30 -13.48
N GLN A 307 -6.79 -0.36 -12.76
CA GLN A 307 -5.36 -0.30 -13.08
C GLN A 307 -4.97 -1.19 -14.25
N PHE A 308 -5.66 -2.31 -14.42
CA PHE A 308 -5.39 -3.32 -15.43
C PHE A 308 -6.44 -3.27 -16.53
N GLY A 309 -6.08 -3.73 -17.70
CA GLY A 309 -7.00 -3.93 -18.81
C GLY A 309 -6.31 -3.88 -20.17
N GLU A 310 -6.82 -4.68 -21.07
CA GLU A 310 -6.38 -4.77 -22.45
C GLU A 310 -7.15 -3.80 -23.34
N ALA A 311 -6.68 -3.64 -24.58
CA ALA A 311 -7.37 -2.88 -25.61
C ALA A 311 -8.79 -3.43 -25.81
N ARG A 312 -9.74 -2.53 -26.02
CA ARG A 312 -11.14 -2.88 -26.28
C ARG A 312 -11.51 -2.56 -27.72
N GLY A 313 -11.44 -3.56 -28.60
CA GLY A 313 -11.75 -3.42 -30.01
C GLY A 313 -10.59 -2.96 -30.88
N ASP A 314 -10.89 -2.56 -32.11
CA ASP A 314 -9.91 -2.12 -33.07
C ASP A 314 -9.37 -0.71 -32.79
N VAL A 315 -8.16 -0.47 -33.30
CA VAL A 315 -7.53 0.86 -33.18
C VAL A 315 -8.36 1.90 -33.91
N SER A 316 -8.77 2.94 -33.21
CA SER A 316 -9.54 4.04 -33.74
C SER A 316 -8.72 4.83 -34.79
N PRO A 317 -9.22 5.04 -36.01
CA PRO A 317 -8.52 5.84 -37.01
C PRO A 317 -8.31 7.30 -36.60
N ARG A 318 -9.05 7.79 -35.59
CA ARG A 318 -8.90 9.15 -35.03
C ARG A 318 -7.60 9.33 -34.24
N THR A 319 -6.87 8.25 -33.93
CA THR A 319 -5.62 8.27 -33.15
C THR A 319 -4.37 8.30 -34.03
N ALA A 320 -4.49 8.53 -35.32
CA ALA A 320 -3.35 8.60 -36.25
C ALA A 320 -2.43 9.82 -36.03
N ASP A 321 -2.95 10.91 -35.43
CA ASP A 321 -2.19 12.12 -35.17
C ASP A 321 -1.68 12.18 -33.73
N PRO A 322 -0.35 12.03 -33.49
CA PRO A 322 0.24 12.07 -32.16
C PRO A 322 0.07 13.42 -31.42
N VAL A 323 0.02 14.53 -32.17
CA VAL A 323 -0.16 15.89 -31.60
C VAL A 323 -1.56 16.05 -31.06
N ARG A 324 -2.55 15.60 -31.84
CA ARG A 324 -3.95 15.62 -31.43
C ARG A 324 -4.17 14.72 -30.22
N ASN A 325 -3.60 13.54 -30.21
CA ASN A 325 -3.68 12.62 -29.06
C ASN A 325 -3.10 13.25 -27.81
N ALA A 326 -1.91 13.88 -27.90
CA ALA A 326 -1.28 14.58 -26.79
C ALA A 326 -2.18 15.70 -26.23
N ASN A 327 -2.77 16.52 -27.09
CA ASN A 327 -3.67 17.59 -26.69
C ASN A 327 -4.95 17.05 -26.03
N ASN A 328 -5.54 16.00 -26.57
CA ASN A 328 -6.73 15.34 -26.02
C ASN A 328 -6.44 14.73 -24.64
N LEU A 329 -5.31 14.03 -24.48
CA LEU A 329 -4.88 13.45 -23.21
C LEU A 329 -4.70 14.53 -22.12
N LYS A 330 -4.03 15.64 -22.47
CA LYS A 330 -3.83 16.76 -21.56
C LYS A 330 -5.17 17.41 -21.18
N ALA A 331 -6.00 17.70 -22.18
CA ALA A 331 -7.31 18.30 -21.95
C ALA A 331 -8.20 17.44 -21.05
N ALA A 332 -8.30 16.15 -21.32
CA ALA A 332 -9.05 15.21 -20.50
C ALA A 332 -8.49 15.10 -19.07
N SER A 333 -7.18 15.04 -18.91
CA SER A 333 -6.54 14.97 -17.61
C SER A 333 -6.82 16.22 -16.77
N TYR A 334 -6.65 17.40 -17.33
CA TYR A 334 -6.95 18.66 -16.64
C TYR A 334 -8.44 18.85 -16.39
N PHE A 335 -9.27 18.44 -17.33
CA PHE A 335 -10.73 18.44 -17.13
C PHE A 335 -11.14 17.55 -15.96
N LEU A 336 -10.53 16.37 -15.79
CA LEU A 336 -10.77 15.48 -14.65
C LEU A 336 -10.29 16.09 -13.33
N GLY A 337 -9.38 17.05 -13.35
CA GLY A 337 -8.84 17.73 -12.16
C GLY A 337 -7.43 17.33 -11.78
N VAL A 338 -6.65 16.78 -12.71
CA VAL A 338 -5.20 16.61 -12.54
C VAL A 338 -4.54 17.99 -12.48
N ASP A 339 -3.57 18.16 -11.58
CA ASP A 339 -2.93 19.46 -11.37
C ASP A 339 -1.84 19.76 -12.40
N ALA A 340 -1.10 18.73 -12.86
CA ALA A 340 -0.17 18.86 -13.99
C ALA A 340 -0.02 17.53 -14.74
N VAL A 341 0.15 17.61 -16.06
CA VAL A 341 0.29 16.48 -16.98
C VAL A 341 1.52 16.65 -17.84
N GLY A 342 2.29 15.59 -18.01
CA GLY A 342 3.41 15.54 -18.93
C GLY A 342 3.51 14.18 -19.63
N LEU A 343 3.89 14.20 -20.89
CA LEU A 343 3.97 13.05 -21.77
C LEU A 343 5.42 12.78 -22.15
N CYS A 344 5.86 11.52 -22.12
CA CYS A 344 7.21 11.16 -22.56
C CYS A 344 7.26 9.73 -23.10
N ALA A 345 8.37 9.37 -23.74
CA ALA A 345 8.71 7.98 -23.94
C ALA A 345 8.97 7.29 -22.59
N ALA A 346 8.69 5.99 -22.53
CA ALA A 346 9.02 5.13 -21.39
C ALA A 346 10.23 4.24 -21.77
N PRO A 347 11.47 4.67 -21.53
CA PRO A 347 12.63 3.86 -21.82
C PRO A 347 12.65 2.58 -20.97
N GLU A 348 13.29 1.53 -21.47
CA GLU A 348 13.28 0.22 -20.82
C GLU A 348 13.75 0.24 -19.37
N TRP A 349 14.75 1.04 -19.07
CA TRP A 349 15.35 1.14 -17.74
C TRP A 349 14.43 1.77 -16.68
N VAL A 350 13.29 2.39 -17.05
CA VAL A 350 12.30 2.85 -16.06
C VAL A 350 11.44 1.71 -15.51
N TYR A 351 11.40 0.56 -16.19
CA TYR A 351 10.68 -0.61 -15.71
C TYR A 351 11.47 -1.38 -14.67
N TYR A 352 10.82 -1.89 -13.66
CA TYR A 352 11.42 -2.87 -12.76
C TYR A 352 11.81 -4.13 -13.54
N SER A 353 12.82 -4.86 -13.09
CA SER A 353 13.21 -6.12 -13.74
C SER A 353 12.23 -7.25 -13.47
N HIS A 354 11.56 -7.21 -12.33
CA HIS A 354 10.55 -8.17 -11.91
C HIS A 354 9.41 -7.43 -11.21
N ASP A 355 8.20 -7.92 -11.40
CA ASP A 355 6.99 -7.42 -10.74
C ASP A 355 6.98 -7.76 -9.24
N ALA A 356 5.94 -7.32 -8.53
CA ALA A 356 5.78 -7.61 -7.11
C ALA A 356 5.54 -9.10 -6.81
N GLY A 357 5.11 -9.88 -7.79
CA GLY A 357 4.97 -11.35 -7.74
C GLY A 357 6.25 -12.11 -8.07
N GLY A 358 7.37 -11.42 -8.33
CA GLY A 358 8.64 -12.05 -8.68
C GLY A 358 8.74 -12.58 -10.12
N ASN A 359 7.80 -12.21 -11.01
CA ASN A 359 7.87 -12.56 -12.42
C ASN A 359 8.79 -11.58 -13.16
N ALA A 360 9.58 -12.07 -14.12
CA ALA A 360 10.33 -11.23 -15.02
C ALA A 360 9.38 -10.27 -15.76
N LEU A 361 9.73 -8.99 -15.78
CA LEU A 361 8.90 -7.93 -16.32
C LEU A 361 9.56 -7.32 -17.55
N PRO A 362 9.02 -7.53 -18.78
CA PRO A 362 9.48 -6.81 -19.96
C PRO A 362 9.00 -5.35 -19.93
N ALA A 363 9.65 -4.49 -20.69
CA ALA A 363 9.11 -3.17 -21.01
C ALA A 363 8.05 -3.33 -22.10
N TYR A 364 6.78 -3.29 -21.70
CA TYR A 364 5.66 -3.67 -22.58
C TYR A 364 4.95 -2.48 -23.24
N HIS A 365 5.17 -1.25 -22.77
CA HIS A 365 4.66 -0.01 -23.39
C HIS A 365 5.79 0.99 -23.64
N LYS A 366 5.69 1.79 -24.68
CA LYS A 366 6.72 2.73 -25.12
C LYS A 366 6.50 4.15 -24.65
N ASN A 367 5.30 4.49 -24.24
CA ASN A 367 4.89 5.85 -23.88
C ASN A 367 4.32 5.92 -22.47
N ALA A 368 4.52 7.07 -21.81
CA ALA A 368 4.06 7.35 -20.46
C ALA A 368 3.30 8.68 -20.37
N ILE A 369 2.12 8.63 -19.77
CA ILE A 369 1.29 9.77 -19.39
C ILE A 369 1.50 9.97 -17.89
N ASN A 370 2.18 11.04 -17.50
CA ASN A 370 2.53 11.30 -16.11
C ASN A 370 1.62 12.36 -15.53
N LEU A 371 1.02 12.05 -14.39
CA LEU A 371 0.04 12.90 -13.73
C LEU A 371 0.57 13.33 -12.37
N LEU A 372 0.48 14.62 -12.06
CA LEU A 372 0.76 15.16 -10.73
C LEU A 372 -0.53 15.57 -10.05
N ILE A 373 -0.67 15.22 -8.77
CA ILE A 373 -1.78 15.57 -7.91
C ILE A 373 -1.26 16.31 -6.69
N ASP A 374 -1.82 17.50 -6.43
CA ASP A 374 -1.56 18.28 -5.23
C ASP A 374 -2.08 17.56 -3.98
N GLN A 375 -1.29 17.56 -2.91
CA GLN A 375 -1.65 16.96 -1.62
C GLN A 375 -2.55 17.84 -0.73
N GLY A 376 -2.91 19.04 -1.18
CA GLY A 376 -3.77 19.97 -0.44
C GLY A 376 -2.97 20.97 0.39
N HIS A 377 -2.74 22.16 -0.15
CA HIS A 377 -1.83 23.14 0.46
C HIS A 377 -2.35 23.75 1.76
N GLU A 378 -3.65 24.07 1.85
CA GLU A 378 -4.20 24.70 3.07
C GLU A 378 -4.12 23.80 4.28
N THR A 379 -4.36 22.51 4.08
CA THR A 379 -4.21 21.52 5.15
C THR A 379 -2.73 21.34 5.53
N MET A 380 -1.82 21.37 4.55
CA MET A 380 -0.40 21.30 4.83
C MET A 380 0.12 22.56 5.55
N ASP A 381 -0.43 23.73 5.25
CA ASP A 381 -0.11 24.99 5.95
C ASP A 381 -0.46 24.91 7.45
N GLY A 382 -1.57 24.26 7.81
CA GLY A 382 -1.95 23.99 9.21
C GLY A 382 -1.22 22.84 9.89
N ALA A 383 -0.47 22.01 9.14
CA ALA A 383 0.14 20.79 9.62
C ALA A 383 1.60 20.96 10.05
N SER A 384 2.10 20.08 10.93
CA SER A 384 3.53 19.93 11.20
C SER A 384 4.28 19.29 10.02
N GLY A 385 3.57 18.54 9.19
CA GLY A 385 4.10 17.72 8.11
C GLY A 385 4.43 16.29 8.52
N ASP A 386 4.34 15.96 9.80
CA ASP A 386 4.51 14.61 10.35
C ASP A 386 3.53 14.32 11.50
N ASP A 387 2.44 15.08 11.57
CA ASP A 387 1.31 14.90 12.48
C ASP A 387 0.23 13.96 11.91
N TRP A 388 -0.93 13.86 12.57
CA TRP A 388 -1.97 12.89 12.22
C TRP A 388 -2.65 13.13 10.86
N ILE A 389 -2.64 14.37 10.33
CA ILE A 389 -3.20 14.68 9.01
C ILE A 389 -2.23 14.34 7.87
N SER A 390 -0.95 14.18 8.15
CA SER A 390 0.08 14.03 7.10
C SER A 390 -0.11 12.78 6.25
N VAL A 391 -0.64 11.70 6.83
CA VAL A 391 -0.98 10.49 6.08
C VAL A 391 -2.16 10.73 5.14
N ALA A 392 -3.15 11.49 5.56
CA ALA A 392 -4.35 11.78 4.77
C ALA A 392 -4.00 12.55 3.49
N GLN A 393 -3.03 13.46 3.54
CA GLN A 393 -2.56 14.23 2.38
C GLN A 393 -2.03 13.31 1.28
N SER A 394 -1.21 12.31 1.66
CA SER A 394 -0.72 11.32 0.72
C SER A 394 -1.84 10.44 0.19
N MET A 395 -2.73 9.95 1.05
CA MET A 395 -3.82 9.04 0.65
C MET A 395 -4.83 9.71 -0.27
N ARG A 396 -5.19 10.99 0.00
CA ARG A 396 -6.05 11.79 -0.87
C ARG A 396 -5.48 11.90 -2.28
N ALA A 397 -4.20 12.24 -2.40
CA ALA A 397 -3.57 12.39 -3.70
C ALA A 397 -3.46 11.06 -4.46
N TYR A 398 -3.14 9.97 -3.77
CA TYR A 398 -3.12 8.63 -4.37
C TYR A 398 -4.50 8.18 -4.84
N LEU A 399 -5.55 8.46 -4.06
CA LEU A 399 -6.92 8.17 -4.43
C LEU A 399 -7.34 8.92 -5.71
N ARG A 400 -7.11 10.24 -5.73
CA ARG A 400 -7.41 11.07 -6.90
C ARG A 400 -6.66 10.59 -8.14
N PHE A 401 -5.36 10.31 -8.01
CA PHE A 401 -4.59 9.77 -9.13
C PHE A 401 -5.17 8.45 -9.62
N SER A 402 -5.44 7.50 -8.73
CA SER A 402 -5.90 6.16 -9.12
C SER A 402 -7.25 6.21 -9.86
N LEU A 403 -8.15 7.12 -9.46
CA LEU A 403 -9.41 7.36 -10.16
C LEU A 403 -9.19 8.00 -11.52
N MET A 404 -8.48 9.13 -11.58
CA MET A 404 -8.28 9.90 -12.81
C MET A 404 -7.43 9.12 -13.82
N GLY A 405 -6.35 8.49 -13.36
CA GLY A 405 -5.52 7.63 -14.18
C GLY A 405 -6.29 6.41 -14.71
N GLY A 406 -7.18 5.85 -13.89
CA GLY A 406 -8.07 4.78 -14.31
C GLY A 406 -9.04 5.19 -15.41
N VAL A 407 -9.65 6.37 -15.31
CA VAL A 407 -10.55 6.91 -16.35
C VAL A 407 -9.77 7.17 -17.64
N ILE A 408 -8.57 7.76 -17.56
CA ILE A 408 -7.70 8.00 -18.73
C ILE A 408 -7.28 6.68 -19.38
N ALA A 409 -6.87 5.69 -18.59
CA ALA A 409 -6.47 4.39 -19.08
C ALA A 409 -7.65 3.69 -19.79
N GLU A 410 -8.85 3.73 -19.23
CA GLU A 410 -10.05 3.17 -19.84
C GLU A 410 -10.41 3.86 -21.16
N GLN A 411 -10.27 5.19 -21.23
CA GLN A 411 -10.43 5.94 -22.49
C GLN A 411 -9.44 5.44 -23.55
N VAL A 412 -8.18 5.26 -23.20
CA VAL A 412 -7.14 4.75 -24.10
C VAL A 412 -7.44 3.32 -24.56
N ARG A 413 -7.92 2.45 -23.65
CA ARG A 413 -8.33 1.08 -23.98
C ARG A 413 -9.47 1.05 -24.99
N ARG A 414 -10.46 1.94 -24.84
CA ARG A 414 -11.59 2.08 -25.79
C ARG A 414 -11.18 2.64 -27.14
N LEU A 415 -10.01 3.25 -27.26
CA LEU A 415 -9.42 3.69 -28.52
C LEU A 415 -8.61 2.58 -29.22
N GLY A 416 -8.56 1.38 -28.66
CA GLY A 416 -7.91 0.21 -29.23
C GLY A 416 -6.44 0.03 -28.80
N TYR A 417 -5.99 0.68 -27.72
CA TYR A 417 -4.64 0.51 -27.18
C TYR A 417 -4.70 -0.05 -25.77
N SER A 418 -3.76 -0.96 -25.43
CA SER A 418 -3.58 -1.34 -24.04
C SER A 418 -3.08 -0.16 -23.21
N ALA A 419 -3.48 -0.12 -21.95
CA ALA A 419 -3.06 0.92 -21.02
C ALA A 419 -3.01 0.37 -19.59
N ARG A 420 -1.88 0.65 -18.91
CA ARG A 420 -1.61 0.21 -17.54
C ARG A 420 -1.42 1.41 -16.63
N VAL A 421 -2.16 1.44 -15.52
CA VAL A 421 -2.03 2.46 -14.48
C VAL A 421 -0.98 2.01 -13.46
N HIS A 422 0.02 2.84 -13.19
CA HIS A 422 1.05 2.63 -12.18
C HIS A 422 0.82 3.57 -11.02
N SER A 423 0.30 3.04 -9.93
CA SER A 423 -0.07 3.80 -8.72
C SER A 423 0.61 3.24 -7.47
N VAL A 424 0.23 3.78 -6.31
CA VAL A 424 0.66 3.25 -5.02
C VAL A 424 0.12 1.84 -4.74
N LEU A 425 -0.97 1.45 -5.38
CA LEU A 425 -1.53 0.10 -5.23
C LEU A 425 -0.63 -0.93 -5.91
N ASP A 426 -0.25 -0.63 -7.14
CA ASP A 426 0.69 -1.43 -7.91
C ASP A 426 1.29 -0.60 -9.04
N GLY A 427 2.53 -0.91 -9.44
CA GLY A 427 3.20 -0.20 -10.52
C GLY A 427 4.49 -0.88 -10.92
N ASP A 428 4.76 -0.87 -12.20
CA ASP A 428 5.88 -1.57 -12.83
C ASP A 428 7.01 -0.63 -13.24
N VAL A 429 6.84 0.69 -13.02
CA VAL A 429 7.79 1.71 -13.47
C VAL A 429 8.27 2.61 -12.33
N LEU A 430 9.49 3.13 -12.50
CA LEU A 430 10.06 4.19 -11.68
C LEU A 430 9.47 5.53 -12.11
N GLN A 431 8.65 6.16 -11.27
CA GLN A 431 7.97 7.41 -11.60
C GLN A 431 8.90 8.65 -11.64
N PRO A 432 9.86 8.84 -10.72
CA PRO A 432 10.68 10.04 -10.71
C PRO A 432 11.38 10.35 -12.05
N PRO A 433 12.06 9.42 -12.73
CA PRO A 433 12.65 9.71 -14.02
C PRO A 433 11.63 10.07 -15.11
N LEU A 434 10.44 9.44 -15.09
CA LEU A 434 9.37 9.78 -16.04
C LEU A 434 8.87 11.21 -15.88
N LEU A 435 8.85 11.73 -14.64
CA LEU A 435 8.49 13.13 -14.37
C LEU A 435 9.55 14.11 -14.91
N LEU A 436 10.83 13.74 -14.87
CA LEU A 436 11.91 14.53 -15.47
C LEU A 436 11.77 14.57 -16.99
N LEU A 437 11.64 13.39 -17.60
CA LEU A 437 11.56 13.24 -19.06
C LEU A 437 10.32 13.91 -19.65
N SER A 438 9.22 13.96 -18.92
CA SER A 438 7.97 14.61 -19.35
C SER A 438 7.89 16.10 -19.00
N GLY A 439 8.95 16.70 -18.47
CA GLY A 439 9.02 18.12 -18.16
C GLY A 439 8.09 18.58 -17.05
N LEU A 440 7.82 17.72 -16.08
CA LEU A 440 6.99 18.05 -14.92
C LEU A 440 7.79 18.61 -13.75
N GLY A 441 9.12 18.53 -13.79
CA GLY A 441 9.95 19.08 -12.74
C GLY A 441 11.44 18.76 -12.90
N GLU A 442 12.20 19.07 -11.86
CA GLU A 442 13.63 18.80 -11.74
C GLU A 442 13.91 18.01 -10.45
N VAL A 443 15.04 17.29 -10.40
CA VAL A 443 15.53 16.64 -9.17
C VAL A 443 15.80 17.69 -8.10
N SER A 444 15.29 17.46 -6.90
CA SER A 444 15.50 18.35 -5.76
C SER A 444 16.45 17.75 -4.73
N ARG A 445 16.87 18.56 -3.74
CA ARG A 445 17.66 18.05 -2.60
C ARG A 445 16.90 17.04 -1.72
N ILE A 446 15.58 16.97 -1.85
CA ILE A 446 14.79 15.95 -1.13
C ILE A 446 15.16 14.52 -1.59
N GLY A 447 15.88 14.40 -2.69
CA GLY A 447 16.33 13.13 -3.25
C GLY A 447 15.44 12.68 -4.41
N GLU A 448 14.80 11.54 -4.29
CA GLU A 448 13.94 10.97 -5.33
C GLU A 448 12.61 11.74 -5.54
N VAL A 449 12.40 12.84 -4.85
CA VAL A 449 11.24 13.71 -5.04
C VAL A 449 11.53 14.76 -6.11
N ILE A 450 10.80 14.70 -7.21
CA ILE A 450 10.85 15.69 -8.27
C ILE A 450 10.06 16.93 -7.81
N LEU A 451 10.62 18.12 -8.02
CA LEU A 451 10.00 19.37 -7.65
C LEU A 451 9.46 20.08 -8.89
N ASN A 452 8.19 20.47 -8.79
CA ASN A 452 7.48 21.18 -9.84
C ASN A 452 7.58 22.70 -9.62
N PRO A 453 7.72 23.54 -10.66
CA PRO A 453 7.87 24.99 -10.49
C PRO A 453 6.65 25.70 -9.88
N PHE A 454 5.45 25.08 -9.92
CA PHE A 454 4.21 25.68 -9.44
C PHE A 454 3.63 25.02 -8.19
N LEU A 455 3.78 23.68 -8.10
CA LEU A 455 3.31 22.90 -6.94
C LEU A 455 4.41 22.70 -5.88
N GLY A 456 5.65 22.96 -6.25
CA GLY A 456 6.78 22.59 -5.43
C GLY A 456 6.90 21.06 -5.26
N PRO A 457 7.36 20.58 -4.10
CA PRO A 457 7.46 19.15 -3.80
C PRO A 457 6.15 18.55 -3.27
N ARG A 458 5.11 19.37 -3.00
CA ARG A 458 3.85 18.96 -2.40
C ARG A 458 2.94 18.24 -3.39
N LEU A 459 3.41 17.18 -3.96
CA LEU A 459 2.72 16.41 -4.98
C LEU A 459 2.84 14.91 -4.74
N LYS A 460 1.93 14.17 -5.33
CA LYS A 460 2.08 12.76 -5.63
C LYS A 460 1.93 12.58 -7.13
N SER A 461 2.62 11.60 -7.63
CA SER A 461 2.60 11.24 -9.04
C SER A 461 2.00 9.87 -9.25
N GLY A 462 1.57 9.65 -10.45
CA GLY A 462 1.28 8.36 -11.01
C GLY A 462 1.44 8.42 -12.52
N THR A 463 1.55 7.27 -13.12
CA THR A 463 1.82 7.11 -14.55
C THR A 463 0.80 6.16 -15.17
N VAL A 464 0.36 6.47 -16.39
CA VAL A 464 -0.33 5.52 -17.26
C VAL A 464 0.60 5.23 -18.43
N THR A 465 1.02 3.97 -18.60
CA THR A 465 1.80 3.56 -19.77
C THR A 465 0.91 3.00 -20.86
N THR A 466 1.28 3.23 -22.12
CA THR A 466 0.51 2.81 -23.30
C THR A 466 1.37 2.85 -24.56
N ASP A 467 0.92 2.20 -25.63
CA ASP A 467 1.48 2.35 -26.98
C ASP A 467 0.70 3.34 -27.86
N LEU A 468 -0.30 4.05 -27.31
CA LEU A 468 -0.99 5.13 -28.02
C LEU A 468 0.04 6.14 -28.55
N PRO A 469 0.13 6.42 -29.85
CA PRO A 469 1.02 7.43 -30.38
C PRO A 469 0.71 8.81 -29.80
N MET A 470 1.71 9.47 -29.25
CA MET A 470 1.54 10.82 -28.68
C MET A 470 2.84 11.62 -28.79
N GLN A 471 2.68 12.94 -28.98
CA GLN A 471 3.82 13.85 -28.96
C GLN A 471 4.34 13.97 -27.53
N ALA A 472 5.63 13.68 -27.35
CA ALA A 472 6.29 13.84 -26.05
C ALA A 472 6.53 15.31 -25.71
N ASP A 473 6.45 15.65 -24.43
CA ASP A 473 6.97 16.89 -23.88
C ASP A 473 8.49 16.82 -23.71
N LEU A 474 9.12 17.98 -23.58
CA LEU A 474 10.55 18.08 -23.29
C LEU A 474 10.79 18.40 -21.81
N PRO A 475 11.92 17.94 -21.24
CA PRO A 475 12.38 18.34 -19.92
C PRO A 475 12.41 19.85 -19.72
N ILE A 476 12.28 20.30 -18.48
CA ILE A 476 12.28 21.72 -18.11
C ILE A 476 13.51 22.09 -17.30
N ASN A 477 13.83 23.38 -17.38
CA ASN A 477 14.83 24.02 -16.53
C ASN A 477 14.22 25.30 -15.95
N PHE A 478 14.04 25.34 -14.64
CA PHE A 478 13.57 26.51 -13.92
C PHE A 478 14.53 26.97 -12.82
N GLY A 479 15.82 26.56 -12.91
CA GLY A 479 16.88 27.00 -12.01
C GLY A 479 16.90 26.32 -10.66
N LEU A 480 16.19 25.22 -10.49
CA LEU A 480 16.10 24.50 -9.23
C LEU A 480 17.45 23.99 -8.75
N GLN A 481 18.32 23.55 -9.67
CA GLN A 481 19.61 22.97 -9.30
C GLN A 481 20.43 23.95 -8.46
N ASN A 482 20.59 25.20 -8.94
CA ASN A 482 21.33 26.25 -8.22
C ASN A 482 20.64 26.62 -6.91
N PHE A 483 19.30 26.62 -6.88
CA PHE A 483 18.57 26.92 -5.67
C PHE A 483 18.78 25.84 -4.60
N CYS A 484 18.67 24.58 -4.96
CA CYS A 484 18.87 23.46 -4.04
C CYS A 484 20.32 23.30 -3.56
N GLU A 485 21.31 23.71 -4.35
CA GLU A 485 22.69 23.76 -3.90
C GLU A 485 22.88 24.75 -2.75
N SER A 486 22.18 25.86 -2.80
CA SER A 486 22.26 26.92 -1.79
C SER A 486 21.34 26.72 -0.60
N CYS A 487 20.29 25.89 -0.75
CA CYS A 487 19.23 25.71 0.24
C CYS A 487 19.26 24.32 0.87
N ASN A 488 19.53 24.26 2.17
CA ASN A 488 19.54 23.02 2.97
C ASN A 488 18.32 22.87 3.87
N LYS A 489 17.26 23.66 3.70
CA LYS A 489 16.12 23.68 4.61
C LYS A 489 15.46 22.33 4.77
N CYS A 490 15.20 21.61 3.68
CA CYS A 490 14.58 20.28 3.74
C CYS A 490 15.45 19.25 4.49
N ALA A 491 16.77 19.31 4.39
CA ALA A 491 17.70 18.47 5.13
C ALA A 491 17.70 18.81 6.62
N ARG A 492 17.75 20.10 6.96
CA ARG A 492 17.70 20.62 8.33
C ARG A 492 16.41 20.24 9.06
N GLU A 493 15.28 20.34 8.38
CA GLU A 493 13.97 20.08 8.94
C GLU A 493 13.56 18.59 8.92
N CYS A 494 14.39 17.71 8.34
CA CYS A 494 14.08 16.29 8.23
C CYS A 494 14.13 15.59 9.61
N PRO A 495 13.00 15.10 10.17
CA PRO A 495 13.00 14.52 11.50
C PRO A 495 13.75 13.18 11.59
N SER A 496 13.95 12.48 10.49
CA SER A 496 14.74 11.24 10.44
C SER A 496 16.21 11.47 10.08
N GLY A 497 16.59 12.69 9.67
CA GLY A 497 17.94 12.97 9.16
C GLY A 497 18.29 12.22 7.87
N ALA A 498 17.29 11.87 7.08
CA ALA A 498 17.47 11.10 5.85
C ALA A 498 17.96 11.92 4.65
N ILE A 499 17.76 13.24 4.64
CA ILE A 499 18.09 14.11 3.50
C ILE A 499 19.51 14.63 3.68
N THR A 500 20.30 14.55 2.60
CA THR A 500 21.71 14.97 2.62
C THR A 500 21.88 16.49 2.63
N ALA A 501 22.80 16.99 3.45
CA ALA A 501 23.33 18.35 3.38
C ALA A 501 24.50 18.46 2.38
N GLY A 502 24.98 17.34 1.85
CA GLY A 502 26.15 17.23 1.00
C GLY A 502 25.89 17.51 -0.49
N PRO A 503 26.89 17.23 -1.34
CA PRO A 503 26.79 17.41 -2.79
C PRO A 503 25.89 16.36 -3.44
N LYS A 504 25.64 16.56 -4.73
CA LYS A 504 25.10 15.51 -5.60
C LYS A 504 26.13 14.41 -5.81
N LEU A 505 25.66 13.19 -5.92
CA LEU A 505 26.44 11.99 -6.16
C LEU A 505 25.83 11.18 -7.30
N MET A 506 26.60 10.32 -7.92
CA MET A 506 26.11 9.38 -8.90
C MET A 506 25.60 8.12 -8.20
N TYR A 507 24.36 7.75 -8.48
CA TYR A 507 23.73 6.58 -7.92
C TYR A 507 22.96 5.83 -9.01
N ASN A 508 23.28 4.56 -9.23
CA ASN A 508 22.65 3.75 -10.27
C ASN A 508 22.58 4.44 -11.65
N GLY A 509 23.66 5.12 -12.06
CA GLY A 509 23.75 5.75 -13.37
C GLY A 509 23.14 7.16 -13.47
N TYR A 510 22.63 7.76 -12.39
CA TYR A 510 22.09 9.12 -12.42
C TYR A 510 22.56 10.01 -11.28
N GLU A 511 22.62 11.31 -11.58
CA GLU A 511 23.06 12.37 -10.68
C GLU A 511 21.91 12.75 -9.72
N ILE A 512 22.16 12.73 -8.40
CA ILE A 512 21.13 13.00 -7.39
C ILE A 512 21.74 13.48 -6.06
N TRP A 513 21.01 14.31 -5.30
CA TRP A 513 21.21 14.41 -3.86
C TRP A 513 20.64 13.17 -3.21
N LYS A 514 21.44 12.13 -3.05
CA LYS A 514 20.96 10.83 -2.61
C LYS A 514 20.51 10.87 -1.15
N SER A 515 19.25 10.66 -0.91
CA SER A 515 18.66 10.50 0.42
C SER A 515 18.84 9.08 0.95
N ASP A 516 18.82 8.93 2.27
CA ASP A 516 18.75 7.64 2.96
C ASP A 516 17.29 7.16 2.99
N ALA A 517 16.92 6.37 2.00
CA ALA A 517 15.56 5.86 1.86
C ALA A 517 15.15 4.94 3.03
N GLU A 518 16.10 4.21 3.62
CA GLU A 518 15.86 3.38 4.80
C GLU A 518 15.45 4.23 6.00
N LYS A 519 16.22 5.24 6.38
CA LYS A 519 15.87 6.17 7.49
C LYS A 519 14.51 6.82 7.27
N CYS A 520 14.25 7.30 6.05
CA CYS A 520 12.98 7.93 5.71
C CYS A 520 11.81 6.95 5.88
N THR A 521 11.93 5.74 5.35
CA THR A 521 10.88 4.72 5.43
C THR A 521 10.63 4.26 6.85
N ARG A 522 11.69 3.98 7.63
CA ARG A 522 11.56 3.63 9.06
C ARG A 522 10.76 4.69 9.81
N TYR A 523 11.14 5.96 9.70
CA TYR A 523 10.42 7.04 10.37
C TYR A 523 8.96 7.14 9.93
N ARG A 524 8.69 7.07 8.62
CA ARG A 524 7.32 7.18 8.08
C ARG A 524 6.41 6.06 8.56
N ILE A 525 6.95 4.86 8.75
CA ILE A 525 6.20 3.69 9.20
C ILE A 525 6.01 3.71 10.73
N THR A 526 7.05 4.08 11.49
CA THR A 526 7.05 3.98 12.96
C THR A 526 6.77 5.30 13.68
N ASN A 527 6.39 6.36 12.97
CA ASN A 527 6.07 7.65 13.57
C ASN A 527 4.99 7.51 14.66
N ALA A 528 5.35 7.63 15.93
CA ALA A 528 4.46 7.36 17.05
C ALA A 528 3.45 8.49 17.33
N ALA A 529 3.79 9.74 17.00
CA ALA A 529 2.98 10.91 17.28
C ALA A 529 2.38 11.54 16.02
N GLY A 530 2.04 10.71 15.05
CA GLY A 530 1.46 11.11 13.77
C GLY A 530 1.39 9.98 12.76
N GLY A 531 1.01 10.27 11.53
CA GLY A 531 0.87 9.32 10.44
C GLY A 531 1.75 9.70 9.24
N MET A 532 2.69 8.84 8.87
CA MET A 532 3.65 9.10 7.79
C MET A 532 4.51 10.36 8.03
N CYS A 533 5.00 11.01 6.98
CA CYS A 533 5.77 12.25 7.05
C CYS A 533 5.84 12.91 5.67
N GLY A 534 5.68 14.24 5.64
CA GLY A 534 5.87 15.14 4.51
C GLY A 534 6.58 16.43 4.92
N ARG A 535 7.32 16.43 6.04
CA ARG A 535 7.98 17.61 6.60
C ARG A 535 8.88 18.34 5.60
N CYS A 536 9.67 17.62 4.82
CA CYS A 536 10.53 18.18 3.79
C CYS A 536 9.76 18.92 2.69
N MET A 537 8.54 18.42 2.37
CA MET A 537 7.65 19.06 1.40
C MET A 537 7.03 20.33 1.99
N LYS A 538 6.55 20.27 3.24
CA LYS A 538 5.97 21.41 3.94
C LYS A 538 6.92 22.59 4.03
N THR A 539 8.16 22.34 4.42
CA THR A 539 9.13 23.40 4.72
C THR A 539 9.90 23.93 3.51
N CYS A 540 9.69 23.36 2.32
CA CYS A 540 10.40 23.78 1.10
C CYS A 540 10.00 25.20 0.65
N PRO A 541 10.95 26.08 0.33
CA PRO A 541 10.64 27.43 -0.19
C PRO A 541 9.80 27.44 -1.48
N TRP A 542 9.85 26.38 -2.27
CA TRP A 542 9.06 26.22 -3.50
C TRP A 542 7.63 25.70 -3.25
N ASN A 543 7.33 25.28 -2.06
CA ASN A 543 5.97 24.91 -1.69
C ASN A 543 5.02 26.12 -1.74
N LEU A 544 3.71 25.89 -1.85
CA LEU A 544 2.70 26.97 -1.86
C LEU A 544 2.67 27.79 -0.55
N GLU A 545 3.29 27.31 0.50
CA GLU A 545 3.49 28.03 1.78
C GLU A 545 4.84 28.76 1.83
N GLY A 546 5.77 28.41 0.96
CA GLY A 546 7.11 29.01 0.88
C GLY A 546 7.10 30.33 0.11
N LEU A 547 8.24 31.02 0.17
CA LEU A 547 8.44 32.32 -0.48
C LEU A 547 8.21 32.24 -2.00
N LEU A 548 8.62 31.15 -2.63
CA LEU A 548 8.57 31.01 -4.08
C LEU A 548 7.19 30.58 -4.60
N ALA A 549 6.23 30.41 -3.73
CA ALA A 549 4.81 30.33 -4.10
C ALA A 549 4.31 31.64 -4.71
N ASP A 550 4.87 32.78 -4.28
CA ASP A 550 4.56 34.08 -4.84
C ASP A 550 5.23 34.24 -6.20
N SER A 551 4.43 34.61 -7.20
CA SER A 551 4.83 34.69 -8.61
C SER A 551 6.09 35.55 -8.82
N LEU A 552 6.18 36.70 -8.14
CA LEU A 552 7.33 37.61 -8.26
C LEU A 552 8.63 36.94 -7.81
N TRP A 553 8.65 36.38 -6.58
CA TRP A 553 9.83 35.72 -6.03
C TRP A 553 10.25 34.48 -6.82
N ARG A 554 9.25 33.72 -7.30
CA ARG A 554 9.48 32.58 -8.17
C ARG A 554 10.14 32.99 -9.49
N GLN A 555 9.65 34.03 -10.15
CA GLN A 555 10.25 34.55 -11.39
C GLN A 555 11.70 35.05 -11.15
N ILE A 556 11.94 35.71 -10.02
CA ILE A 556 13.30 36.13 -9.66
C ILE A 556 14.21 34.91 -9.46
N ALA A 557 13.75 33.88 -8.74
CA ALA A 557 14.53 32.66 -8.52
C ALA A 557 14.88 31.92 -9.83
N MET A 558 13.93 31.91 -10.79
CA MET A 558 14.12 31.23 -12.08
C MET A 558 15.06 32.01 -13.02
N LYS A 559 14.96 33.35 -13.02
CA LYS A 559 15.73 34.20 -13.96
C LYS A 559 17.07 34.65 -13.44
N LEU A 560 17.26 34.70 -12.13
CA LEU A 560 18.47 35.18 -11.45
C LEU A 560 18.99 34.15 -10.45
N PRO A 561 19.59 33.02 -10.90
CA PRO A 561 20.07 31.96 -10.00
C PRO A 561 21.02 32.41 -8.91
N ALA A 562 21.80 33.46 -9.13
CA ALA A 562 22.76 34.02 -8.16
C ALA A 562 22.07 34.56 -6.87
N VAL A 563 20.75 34.85 -6.89
CA VAL A 563 20.04 35.34 -5.70
C VAL A 563 19.47 34.20 -4.84
N ALA A 564 19.62 32.95 -5.26
CA ALA A 564 19.09 31.79 -4.53
C ALA A 564 19.45 31.75 -3.03
N PRO A 565 20.72 32.04 -2.61
CA PRO A 565 21.07 32.07 -1.19
C PRO A 565 20.31 33.15 -0.40
N VAL A 566 20.04 34.30 -1.04
CA VAL A 566 19.32 35.43 -0.43
C VAL A 566 17.84 35.04 -0.26
N LEU A 567 17.23 34.45 -1.29
CA LEU A 567 15.83 34.02 -1.22
C LEU A 567 15.61 32.90 -0.20
N ALA A 568 16.53 31.95 -0.08
CA ALA A 568 16.47 30.89 0.92
C ALA A 568 16.52 31.45 2.35
N ARG A 569 17.38 32.48 2.60
CA ARG A 569 17.44 33.17 3.89
C ARG A 569 16.18 33.98 4.18
N LEU A 570 15.66 34.67 3.17
CA LEU A 570 14.42 35.47 3.30
C LEU A 570 13.23 34.57 3.61
N ASP A 571 13.14 33.40 3.00
CA ASP A 571 12.11 32.38 3.33
C ASP A 571 12.11 32.00 4.80
N ASP A 572 13.31 31.76 5.36
CA ASP A 572 13.47 31.46 6.79
C ASP A 572 13.16 32.67 7.69
N GLN A 573 13.58 33.85 7.32
CA GLN A 573 13.32 35.10 8.10
C GLN A 573 11.82 35.39 8.18
N LEU A 574 11.07 35.09 7.12
CA LEU A 574 9.63 35.26 7.06
C LEU A 574 8.84 34.11 7.71
N ASN A 575 9.51 33.16 8.38
CA ASN A 575 8.88 31.97 8.99
C ASN A 575 8.02 31.14 8.02
N ARG A 576 8.37 31.13 6.71
CA ARG A 576 7.63 30.36 5.74
C ARG A 576 7.76 28.88 6.01
N GLY A 577 6.63 28.14 5.93
CA GLY A 577 6.59 26.70 6.25
C GLY A 577 6.46 26.39 7.74
N ASP A 578 6.23 27.36 8.60
CA ASP A 578 5.82 27.14 9.99
C ASP A 578 4.32 26.77 10.08
N ILE A 579 3.85 26.28 11.23
CA ILE A 579 2.47 25.83 11.40
C ILE A 579 1.54 27.05 11.47
N ASN A 580 0.51 27.05 10.64
CA ASN A 580 -0.58 28.02 10.72
C ASN A 580 -1.77 27.43 11.47
N PRO A 581 -1.95 27.72 12.77
CA PRO A 581 -2.96 27.07 13.60
C PRO A 581 -4.41 27.36 13.17
N ILE A 582 -4.64 28.45 12.42
CA ILE A 582 -5.98 28.83 11.93
C ILE A 582 -6.48 27.80 10.89
N LYS A 583 -5.56 27.12 10.21
CA LYS A 583 -5.88 26.11 9.19
C LYS A 583 -5.94 24.69 9.72
N THR A 584 -5.72 24.47 11.01
CA THR A 584 -5.85 23.16 11.65
C THR A 584 -7.34 22.90 11.92
N TRP A 585 -7.98 22.11 11.07
CA TRP A 585 -9.41 21.78 11.15
C TRP A 585 -9.70 20.36 11.64
N TRP A 586 -8.70 19.45 11.60
CA TRP A 586 -8.85 18.04 11.95
C TRP A 586 -8.68 17.79 13.43
N TRP A 587 -9.20 16.66 13.88
CA TRP A 587 -8.97 16.14 15.21
C TRP A 587 -7.72 15.25 15.23
N ASP A 588 -6.90 15.39 16.27
CA ASP A 588 -5.78 14.50 16.52
C ASP A 588 -6.30 13.22 17.19
N ILE A 589 -6.64 12.24 16.38
CA ILE A 589 -7.25 10.97 16.77
C ILE A 589 -6.39 9.83 16.25
N GLU A 590 -6.14 8.83 17.11
CA GLU A 590 -5.37 7.65 16.77
C GLU A 590 -6.15 6.35 17.02
N LEU A 591 -5.78 5.26 16.32
CA LEU A 591 -6.33 3.94 16.52
C LEU A 591 -5.67 3.27 17.73
N ASP A 592 -6.44 3.03 18.79
CA ASP A 592 -6.01 2.15 19.87
C ASP A 592 -6.06 0.68 19.40
N GLN A 593 -4.90 0.06 19.31
CA GLN A 593 -4.76 -1.34 18.84
C GLN A 593 -5.43 -2.36 19.75
N LYS A 594 -5.57 -2.07 21.04
CA LYS A 594 -6.14 -3.00 22.03
C LYS A 594 -7.66 -3.08 21.89
N THR A 595 -8.29 -1.93 21.71
CA THR A 595 -9.76 -1.83 21.64
C THR A 595 -10.28 -1.79 20.21
N GLY A 596 -9.44 -1.48 19.22
CA GLY A 596 -9.85 -1.24 17.84
C GLY A 596 -10.65 0.05 17.63
N ARG A 597 -10.64 0.97 18.61
CA ARG A 597 -11.35 2.27 18.60
C ARG A 597 -10.41 3.39 18.25
N TYR A 598 -10.96 4.44 17.66
CA TYR A 598 -10.24 5.70 17.50
C TYR A 598 -10.45 6.56 18.75
N VAL A 599 -9.35 6.89 19.41
CA VAL A 599 -9.31 7.66 20.65
C VAL A 599 -8.53 8.96 20.44
N GLN A 600 -8.66 9.92 21.38
CA GLN A 600 -7.83 11.11 21.36
C GLN A 600 -6.35 10.72 21.41
N ALA A 601 -5.55 11.26 20.49
CA ALA A 601 -4.14 10.92 20.39
C ALA A 601 -3.38 11.34 21.67
N ALA A 602 -2.60 10.42 22.20
CA ALA A 602 -1.78 10.67 23.38
C ALA A 602 -0.69 11.72 23.11
N GLN A 603 -0.18 11.76 21.89
CA GLN A 603 0.85 12.70 21.45
C GLN A 603 0.61 13.14 20.01
N THR A 604 1.01 14.37 19.70
CA THR A 604 0.96 14.90 18.33
C THR A 604 2.24 15.68 18.04
N ASN A 605 2.88 15.38 16.92
CA ASN A 605 4.01 16.16 16.44
C ASN A 605 3.57 17.59 16.11
N ARG A 606 4.25 18.57 16.74
CA ARG A 606 4.05 20.01 16.53
C ARG A 606 5.41 20.68 16.38
N ARG A 607 6.07 20.45 15.22
CA ARG A 607 7.44 20.90 15.00
C ARG A 607 7.48 22.31 14.43
N GLY A 608 8.09 23.25 15.16
CA GLY A 608 8.54 24.53 14.64
C GLY A 608 9.76 24.37 13.72
N LEU A 609 10.16 25.46 13.06
CA LEU A 609 11.35 25.49 12.20
C LEU A 609 12.65 25.47 13.04
N GLN A 610 13.59 24.61 12.67
CA GLN A 610 14.87 24.43 13.36
C GLN A 610 15.96 25.38 12.82
N LYS A 611 15.74 26.70 12.86
CA LYS A 611 16.59 27.72 12.23
C LYS A 611 18.04 27.71 12.72
N GLU A 612 18.23 27.34 13.96
CA GLU A 612 19.56 27.34 14.62
C GLU A 612 20.37 26.06 14.37
N LEU A 613 19.75 25.04 13.81
CA LEU A 613 20.40 23.76 13.56
C LEU A 613 21.40 23.91 12.38
N LYS A 614 22.70 23.78 12.70
CA LYS A 614 23.80 23.75 11.73
C LYS A 614 24.09 22.31 11.36
N LEU A 615 23.43 21.82 10.30
CA LEU A 615 23.63 20.46 9.80
C LEU A 615 24.91 20.40 8.95
N ARG A 616 25.85 19.52 9.30
CA ARG A 616 27.07 19.23 8.55
C ARG A 616 26.99 17.89 7.86
N TYR A 617 27.36 17.84 6.60
CA TYR A 617 27.38 16.61 5.81
C TYR A 617 28.28 15.53 6.40
N GLU A 618 29.45 15.92 6.93
CA GLU A 618 30.46 15.02 7.49
C GLU A 618 29.92 14.27 8.73
N GLU A 619 28.97 14.88 9.45
CA GLU A 619 28.36 14.34 10.66
C GLU A 619 27.15 13.42 10.32
N GLN A 620 26.68 13.42 9.07
CA GLN A 620 25.56 12.59 8.65
C GLN A 620 25.98 11.14 8.40
N THR A 621 25.25 10.20 8.95
CA THR A 621 25.38 8.76 8.69
C THR A 621 24.28 8.31 7.73
N LEU A 622 24.51 8.52 6.44
CA LEU A 622 23.58 8.16 5.37
C LEU A 622 23.97 6.80 4.78
N ALA A 623 22.99 5.97 4.47
CA ALA A 623 23.19 4.67 3.83
C ALA A 623 22.53 4.63 2.45
N VAL A 624 23.14 3.86 1.53
CA VAL A 624 22.54 3.54 0.23
C VAL A 624 22.72 2.07 -0.10
N TYR A 625 21.83 1.59 -0.93
CA TYR A 625 21.80 0.20 -1.41
C TYR A 625 21.72 0.22 -2.94
N PRO A 626 22.88 0.28 -3.66
CA PRO A 626 22.90 0.18 -5.11
C PRO A 626 22.32 -1.16 -5.61
N ALA A 627 22.10 -1.27 -6.91
CA ALA A 627 21.41 -2.42 -7.49
C ALA A 627 22.00 -3.79 -7.10
N ASP A 628 23.36 -3.88 -6.95
CA ASP A 628 24.05 -5.08 -6.48
C ASP A 628 23.80 -5.44 -5.00
N LYS A 629 23.20 -4.52 -4.22
CA LYS A 629 22.84 -4.68 -2.79
C LYS A 629 21.34 -4.68 -2.56
N MET A 630 20.56 -4.72 -3.62
CA MET A 630 19.11 -4.85 -3.55
C MET A 630 18.68 -6.31 -3.41
N PRO A 631 17.51 -6.57 -2.78
CA PRO A 631 17.01 -7.94 -2.67
C PRO A 631 16.73 -8.54 -4.04
N GLN A 632 16.92 -9.85 -4.12
CA GLN A 632 16.52 -10.66 -5.26
C GLN A 632 14.98 -10.68 -5.41
N PRO A 633 14.42 -11.07 -6.55
CA PRO A 633 12.97 -11.05 -6.80
C PRO A 633 12.17 -12.11 -6.02
N TYR A 634 12.78 -12.73 -5.03
CA TYR A 634 12.14 -13.75 -4.22
C TYR A 634 11.41 -13.12 -3.02
N PRO A 635 10.20 -13.57 -2.71
CA PRO A 635 9.38 -13.04 -1.63
C PRO A 635 9.82 -13.61 -0.24
N VAL A 636 11.07 -13.47 0.09
CA VAL A 636 11.66 -13.87 1.37
C VAL A 636 12.41 -12.70 2.02
N PRO A 637 12.63 -12.72 3.34
CA PRO A 637 13.40 -11.67 4.01
C PRO A 637 14.81 -11.51 3.42
N TYR A 638 15.23 -10.25 3.27
CA TYR A 638 16.57 -9.84 2.85
C TYR A 638 16.99 -8.66 3.73
N PRO A 639 17.47 -8.92 4.95
CA PRO A 639 17.79 -7.86 5.91
C PRO A 639 18.80 -6.84 5.37
N VAL A 640 18.59 -5.56 5.68
CA VAL A 640 19.52 -4.51 5.29
C VAL A 640 20.78 -4.59 6.14
N ASN A 641 21.95 -4.45 5.50
CA ASN A 641 23.22 -4.23 6.18
C ASN A 641 23.53 -2.72 6.19
N ARG A 642 23.15 -2.04 7.28
CA ARG A 642 23.28 -0.59 7.37
C ARG A 642 24.71 -0.12 7.37
N GLU A 643 25.63 -0.82 8.04
CA GLU A 643 27.04 -0.46 8.08
C GLU A 643 27.65 -0.50 6.68
N GLU A 644 27.38 -1.54 5.91
CA GLU A 644 27.77 -1.60 4.51
C GLU A 644 27.14 -0.49 3.69
N GLY A 645 25.85 -0.19 3.92
CA GLY A 645 25.16 0.91 3.26
C GLY A 645 25.80 2.27 3.49
N ILE A 646 26.30 2.53 4.71
CA ILE A 646 27.04 3.77 5.04
C ILE A 646 28.40 3.82 4.31
N VAL A 647 29.13 2.71 4.29
CA VAL A 647 30.40 2.62 3.54
C VAL A 647 30.13 2.88 2.05
N ARG A 648 29.10 2.26 1.49
CA ARG A 648 28.70 2.47 0.09
C ARG A 648 28.32 3.92 -0.20
N TYR A 649 27.60 4.58 0.71
CA TYR A 649 27.27 6.00 0.52
C TYR A 649 28.53 6.87 0.37
N ARG A 650 29.52 6.64 1.22
CA ARG A 650 30.80 7.37 1.21
C ARG A 650 31.68 7.07 0.00
N SER A 651 31.46 5.95 -0.67
CA SER A 651 32.19 5.54 -1.88
C SER A 651 31.53 5.98 -3.19
N LEU A 652 30.35 6.61 -3.15
CA LEU A 652 29.70 7.12 -4.36
C LEU A 652 30.52 8.23 -5.00
N LEU A 653 30.62 8.17 -6.31
CA LEU A 653 31.37 9.17 -7.10
C LEU A 653 30.59 10.48 -7.20
N THR A 654 31.32 11.59 -7.26
CA THR A 654 30.74 12.85 -7.70
C THR A 654 30.41 12.78 -9.19
N PRO A 655 29.46 13.60 -9.69
CA PRO A 655 29.15 13.66 -11.11
C PRO A 655 30.38 13.99 -11.99
N ALA A 656 31.32 14.82 -11.52
CA ALA A 656 32.55 15.18 -12.22
C ALA A 656 33.48 13.97 -12.33
N GLU A 657 33.72 13.24 -11.26
CA GLU A 657 34.53 12.03 -11.25
C GLU A 657 33.96 10.94 -12.15
N TYR A 658 32.63 10.76 -12.09
CA TYR A 658 31.95 9.80 -12.94
C TYR A 658 32.15 10.11 -14.43
N ARG A 659 31.88 11.35 -14.84
CA ARG A 659 32.07 11.77 -16.24
C ARG A 659 33.53 11.65 -16.70
N MET A 660 34.48 11.94 -15.81
CA MET A 660 35.93 11.79 -16.13
C MET A 660 36.25 10.31 -16.36
N ARG A 661 35.79 9.40 -15.52
CA ARG A 661 35.99 7.95 -15.71
C ARG A 661 35.31 7.45 -16.98
N LEU A 662 34.09 7.93 -17.25
CA LEU A 662 33.35 7.60 -18.47
C LEU A 662 34.13 8.02 -19.71
N ALA A 663 34.64 9.24 -19.74
CA ALA A 663 35.44 9.77 -20.85
C ALA A 663 36.80 9.06 -21.04
N SER A 664 37.40 8.54 -19.97
CA SER A 664 38.65 7.77 -20.02
C SER A 664 38.45 6.27 -20.32
N GLY A 665 37.21 5.80 -20.50
CA GLY A 665 36.89 4.39 -20.71
C GLY A 665 36.99 3.52 -19.46
N GLN A 666 37.19 4.09 -18.29
CA GLN A 666 37.17 3.40 -16.99
C GLN A 666 35.72 3.17 -16.51
N THR A 667 35.02 2.29 -17.18
CA THR A 667 33.58 2.11 -16.97
C THR A 667 33.22 0.98 -16.02
N THR A 668 34.17 0.19 -15.55
CA THR A 668 33.96 -0.87 -14.55
C THR A 668 33.48 -0.24 -13.26
N ASP A 669 32.41 -0.77 -12.68
CA ASP A 669 31.81 -0.36 -11.40
C ASP A 669 31.22 1.07 -11.38
N LEU A 670 31.03 1.74 -12.51
CA LEU A 670 30.37 3.05 -12.56
C LEU A 670 28.92 2.97 -12.09
N ALA A 671 28.17 1.99 -12.57
CA ALA A 671 26.82 1.71 -12.13
C ALA A 671 26.63 0.19 -12.09
N PRO A 672 26.81 -0.44 -10.93
CA PRO A 672 26.74 -1.90 -10.82
C PRO A 672 25.30 -2.37 -11.09
N GLY A 673 25.17 -3.39 -11.91
CA GLY A 673 23.90 -4.09 -12.12
C GLY A 673 23.48 -4.88 -10.90
N PRO A 674 22.27 -5.44 -10.89
CA PRO A 674 21.81 -6.31 -9.81
C PRO A 674 22.69 -7.54 -9.67
N ALA A 675 22.83 -8.05 -8.44
CA ALA A 675 23.54 -9.28 -8.18
C ALA A 675 22.92 -10.46 -9.00
N PRO A 676 23.74 -11.39 -9.51
CA PRO A 676 23.22 -12.52 -10.26
C PRO A 676 22.30 -13.38 -9.38
N LEU A 677 21.27 -13.96 -10.01
CA LEU A 677 20.34 -14.84 -9.30
C LEU A 677 21.08 -16.11 -8.85
N PRO A 678 20.80 -16.62 -7.64
CA PRO A 678 21.39 -17.89 -7.19
C PRO A 678 20.89 -19.04 -8.06
N ALA A 679 21.76 -20.04 -8.28
CA ALA A 679 21.40 -21.25 -9.02
C ALA A 679 20.25 -22.02 -8.35
N GLU A 680 20.22 -22.00 -7.01
CA GLU A 680 19.14 -22.55 -6.20
C GLU A 680 18.46 -21.41 -5.43
N PRO A 681 17.28 -20.95 -5.89
CA PRO A 681 16.53 -19.94 -5.18
C PRO A 681 15.99 -20.47 -3.83
N PRO A 682 15.88 -19.60 -2.81
CA PRO A 682 15.38 -20.00 -1.48
C PRO A 682 13.91 -20.43 -1.50
N VAL A 683 13.15 -19.93 -2.47
CA VAL A 683 11.77 -20.32 -2.74
C VAL A 683 11.55 -20.40 -4.24
N PHE A 684 10.64 -21.24 -4.66
CA PHE A 684 10.27 -21.41 -6.06
C PHE A 684 8.74 -21.40 -6.23
N PRO A 685 8.24 -21.03 -7.41
CA PRO A 685 6.82 -20.91 -7.64
C PRO A 685 6.18 -22.27 -7.96
N VAL A 686 4.99 -22.48 -7.40
CA VAL A 686 4.10 -23.61 -7.69
C VAL A 686 2.69 -23.11 -7.95
N GLN A 687 1.84 -23.93 -8.56
CA GLN A 687 0.43 -23.64 -8.75
C GLN A 687 -0.41 -24.41 -7.73
N LEU A 688 -1.33 -23.71 -7.08
CA LEU A 688 -2.39 -24.33 -6.33
C LEU A 688 -3.43 -24.90 -7.31
N VAL A 689 -3.48 -26.22 -7.45
CA VAL A 689 -4.36 -26.89 -8.43
C VAL A 689 -5.70 -27.27 -7.83
N LYS A 690 -5.75 -27.58 -6.54
CA LYS A 690 -6.97 -27.94 -5.84
C LYS A 690 -7.00 -27.38 -4.42
N ARG A 691 -8.15 -26.85 -4.04
CA ARG A 691 -8.51 -26.57 -2.64
C ARG A 691 -9.78 -27.32 -2.32
N GLU A 692 -9.82 -27.93 -1.13
CA GLU A 692 -10.96 -28.68 -0.62
C GLU A 692 -11.17 -28.32 0.86
N ASP A 693 -12.33 -27.74 1.17
CA ASP A 693 -12.73 -27.45 2.53
C ASP A 693 -13.26 -28.75 3.16
N MET A 694 -12.41 -29.44 3.94
CA MET A 694 -12.70 -30.77 4.49
C MET A 694 -13.68 -30.70 5.66
N VAL A 695 -13.46 -29.74 6.55
CA VAL A 695 -14.32 -29.38 7.68
C VAL A 695 -14.28 -27.85 7.85
N PRO A 696 -15.19 -27.21 8.60
CA PRO A 696 -15.29 -25.74 8.66
C PRO A 696 -14.00 -25.00 8.99
N ALA A 697 -13.08 -25.65 9.71
CA ALA A 697 -11.82 -25.04 10.12
C ALA A 697 -10.60 -25.57 9.38
N VAL A 698 -10.70 -26.62 8.58
CA VAL A 698 -9.55 -27.27 7.91
C VAL A 698 -9.77 -27.37 6.42
N ALA A 699 -8.82 -26.89 5.65
CA ALA A 699 -8.78 -27.05 4.20
C ALA A 699 -7.53 -27.80 3.76
N LYS A 700 -7.71 -28.62 2.71
CA LYS A 700 -6.63 -29.32 2.00
C LYS A 700 -6.25 -28.52 0.76
N TYR A 701 -4.96 -28.38 0.53
CA TYR A 701 -4.38 -27.67 -0.62
C TYR A 701 -3.44 -28.59 -1.37
N GLU A 702 -3.59 -28.69 -2.69
CA GLU A 702 -2.72 -29.46 -3.56
C GLU A 702 -1.94 -28.52 -4.48
N PHE A 703 -0.61 -28.64 -4.47
CA PHE A 703 0.28 -27.82 -5.28
C PHE A 703 1.02 -28.69 -6.29
N GLN A 704 1.20 -28.15 -7.52
CA GLN A 704 1.98 -28.77 -8.58
C GLN A 704 2.98 -27.76 -9.14
N SER A 705 3.99 -28.22 -9.84
CA SER A 705 4.91 -27.34 -10.52
C SER A 705 4.19 -26.59 -11.66
N LEU A 706 4.72 -25.41 -12.04
CA LEU A 706 4.11 -24.58 -13.10
C LEU A 706 4.24 -25.19 -14.50
N ASP A 707 5.25 -26.01 -14.72
CA ASP A 707 5.63 -26.60 -16.00
C ASP A 707 5.36 -28.11 -16.10
N GLY A 708 4.74 -28.70 -15.05
CA GLY A 708 4.45 -30.13 -14.99
C GLY A 708 5.64 -31.01 -14.66
N THR A 709 6.82 -30.43 -14.35
CA THR A 709 7.98 -31.22 -13.87
C THR A 709 7.75 -31.76 -12.46
N PRO A 710 8.37 -32.87 -12.09
CA PRO A 710 8.29 -33.37 -10.70
C PRO A 710 8.78 -32.32 -9.70
N LEU A 711 8.06 -32.21 -8.60
CA LEU A 711 8.49 -31.40 -7.44
C LEU A 711 9.71 -32.05 -6.76
N PRO A 712 10.53 -31.29 -6.02
CA PRO A 712 11.61 -31.85 -5.23
C PRO A 712 11.13 -32.98 -4.32
N ALA A 713 11.86 -34.11 -4.28
CA ALA A 713 11.52 -35.22 -3.41
C ALA A 713 11.54 -34.79 -1.93
N PHE A 714 10.71 -35.40 -1.11
CA PHE A 714 10.67 -35.14 0.32
C PHE A 714 10.68 -36.45 1.14
N GLU A 715 11.17 -36.35 2.36
CA GLU A 715 11.14 -37.43 3.32
C GLU A 715 9.89 -37.33 4.21
N ALA A 716 9.43 -38.46 4.74
CA ALA A 716 8.30 -38.50 5.66
C ALA A 716 8.58 -37.66 6.92
N GLY A 717 7.68 -36.82 7.30
CA GLY A 717 7.85 -35.82 8.36
C GLY A 717 8.37 -34.46 7.91
N ALA A 718 8.67 -34.29 6.61
CA ALA A 718 9.10 -33.00 6.06
C ALA A 718 8.00 -31.97 6.02
N HIS A 719 8.41 -30.70 6.05
CA HIS A 719 7.56 -29.53 5.88
C HIS A 719 8.12 -28.59 4.81
N ILE A 720 7.29 -27.66 4.36
CA ILE A 720 7.68 -26.56 3.47
C ILE A 720 7.28 -25.22 4.08
N ASP A 721 8.05 -24.18 3.76
CA ASP A 721 7.62 -22.80 3.98
C ASP A 721 6.73 -22.36 2.83
N VAL A 722 5.58 -21.76 3.15
CA VAL A 722 4.66 -21.17 2.19
C VAL A 722 4.64 -19.67 2.39
N VAL A 723 4.92 -18.92 1.32
CA VAL A 723 4.78 -17.47 1.31
C VAL A 723 3.29 -17.14 1.10
N VAL A 724 2.58 -16.98 2.19
CA VAL A 724 1.14 -16.62 2.16
C VAL A 724 0.96 -15.16 1.75
N ALA A 725 1.79 -14.29 2.30
CA ALA A 725 1.91 -12.86 2.01
C ALA A 725 3.32 -12.40 2.40
N PRO A 726 3.79 -11.20 2.01
CA PRO A 726 5.10 -10.70 2.38
C PRO A 726 5.41 -10.80 3.88
N GLU A 727 4.41 -10.52 4.71
CA GLU A 727 4.47 -10.54 6.16
C GLU A 727 4.13 -11.91 6.77
N TYR A 728 3.75 -12.90 5.97
CA TYR A 728 3.31 -14.21 6.42
C TYR A 728 4.03 -15.35 5.70
N LEU A 729 5.22 -15.68 6.17
CA LEU A 729 5.87 -16.94 5.85
C LEU A 729 5.40 -17.99 6.87
N ARG A 730 4.86 -19.12 6.42
CA ARG A 730 4.29 -20.17 7.28
C ARG A 730 4.78 -21.54 6.91
N GLN A 731 5.12 -22.32 7.91
CA GLN A 731 5.52 -23.72 7.77
C GLN A 731 4.30 -24.62 7.83
N PHE A 732 4.26 -25.60 6.91
CA PHE A 732 3.22 -26.62 6.88
C PHE A 732 3.85 -27.98 6.56
N SER A 733 3.50 -29.00 7.35
CA SER A 733 3.93 -30.37 7.12
C SER A 733 3.29 -30.94 5.86
N LEU A 734 4.05 -31.67 5.09
CA LEU A 734 3.58 -32.37 3.89
C LEU A 734 2.76 -33.61 4.30
N ALA A 735 1.50 -33.65 3.85
CA ALA A 735 0.51 -34.68 4.17
C ALA A 735 0.29 -35.70 3.03
N GLY A 736 1.10 -35.65 1.99
CA GLY A 736 1.02 -36.56 0.85
C GLY A 736 1.91 -37.80 0.99
N ASP A 737 1.80 -38.69 0.01
CA ASP A 737 2.72 -39.81 -0.16
C ASP A 737 4.10 -39.27 -0.60
N PRO A 738 5.20 -39.53 0.16
CA PRO A 738 6.54 -39.08 -0.22
C PRO A 738 7.05 -39.62 -1.58
N ALA A 739 6.46 -40.69 -2.08
CA ALA A 739 6.81 -41.23 -3.38
C ALA A 739 6.07 -40.58 -4.55
N ASP A 740 5.03 -39.78 -4.28
CA ASP A 740 4.33 -39.00 -5.30
C ASP A 740 4.98 -37.62 -5.46
N SER A 741 5.92 -37.48 -6.38
CA SER A 741 6.57 -36.22 -6.70
C SER A 741 5.74 -35.30 -7.62
N SER A 742 4.55 -35.72 -8.06
CA SER A 742 3.72 -34.92 -8.95
C SER A 742 3.05 -33.74 -8.22
N LYS A 743 2.88 -33.85 -6.92
CA LYS A 743 2.19 -32.84 -6.08
C LYS A 743 2.65 -32.82 -4.63
N TYR A 744 2.46 -31.66 -4.00
CA TYR A 744 2.50 -31.51 -2.54
C TYR A 744 1.10 -31.34 -1.99
N VAL A 745 0.80 -31.96 -0.86
CA VAL A 745 -0.48 -31.86 -0.16
C VAL A 745 -0.25 -31.23 1.21
N LEU A 746 -1.02 -30.18 1.51
CA LEU A 746 -1.02 -29.52 2.81
C LEU A 746 -2.41 -29.57 3.45
N GLY A 747 -2.44 -29.76 4.76
CA GLY A 747 -3.62 -29.52 5.60
C GLY A 747 -3.43 -28.24 6.42
N VAL A 748 -4.36 -27.30 6.29
CA VAL A 748 -4.26 -26.00 6.98
C VAL A 748 -5.45 -25.77 7.89
N LEU A 749 -5.18 -25.65 9.18
CA LEU A 749 -6.16 -25.26 10.17
C LEU A 749 -6.30 -23.73 10.18
N ARG A 750 -7.52 -23.21 10.04
CA ARG A 750 -7.83 -21.80 10.16
C ARG A 750 -7.77 -21.33 11.62
N GLU A 751 -6.67 -20.68 11.99
CA GLU A 751 -6.57 -20.03 13.30
C GLU A 751 -7.46 -18.79 13.40
N PRO A 752 -8.02 -18.48 14.59
CA PRO A 752 -8.77 -17.22 14.81
C PRO A 752 -7.91 -15.99 14.49
N THR A 753 -8.55 -14.95 13.96
CA THR A 753 -7.87 -13.66 13.76
C THR A 753 -7.79 -12.87 15.07
N VAL A 754 -6.79 -11.99 15.18
CA VAL A 754 -6.43 -11.21 16.38
C VAL A 754 -7.59 -10.40 17.00
N ASN A 755 -8.63 -10.07 16.23
CA ASN A 755 -9.75 -9.21 16.65
C ASN A 755 -10.74 -9.84 17.64
N GLN A 756 -10.52 -11.07 18.06
CA GLN A 756 -11.40 -11.78 19.04
C GLN A 756 -10.65 -12.17 20.32
N GLY A 757 -9.61 -11.44 20.69
CA GLY A 757 -8.85 -11.70 21.92
C GLY A 757 -7.92 -12.93 21.84
N GLY A 758 -7.75 -13.53 20.65
CA GLY A 758 -6.85 -14.62 20.40
C GLY A 758 -5.51 -14.14 19.80
N GLN A 759 -4.44 -14.82 20.15
CA GLN A 759 -3.09 -14.57 19.59
C GLN A 759 -2.89 -15.17 18.19
N GLY A 760 -3.91 -15.20 17.35
CA GLY A 760 -3.81 -15.74 15.98
C GLY A 760 -2.79 -14.97 15.16
N ARG A 761 -1.84 -15.71 14.54
CA ARG A 761 -0.77 -15.14 13.70
C ARG A 761 -1.25 -14.69 12.32
N GLY A 762 -2.53 -14.84 12.00
CA GLY A 762 -3.23 -14.32 10.82
C GLY A 762 -2.94 -15.03 9.49
N GLY A 763 -1.83 -15.73 9.33
CA GLY A 763 -1.41 -16.33 8.06
C GLY A 763 -2.37 -17.43 7.56
N SER A 764 -2.79 -18.37 8.41
CA SER A 764 -3.69 -19.45 8.02
C SER A 764 -5.10 -18.92 7.69
N ALA A 765 -5.60 -17.93 8.44
CA ALA A 765 -6.86 -17.27 8.15
C ALA A 765 -6.85 -16.56 6.79
N LEU A 766 -5.74 -15.88 6.47
CA LEU A 766 -5.52 -15.26 5.18
C LEU A 766 -5.48 -16.31 4.05
N MET A 767 -4.78 -17.42 4.26
CA MET A 767 -4.70 -18.50 3.28
C MET A 767 -6.10 -19.08 2.96
N HIS A 768 -6.92 -19.30 3.99
CA HIS A 768 -8.31 -19.73 3.81
C HIS A 768 -9.16 -18.72 3.03
N ARG A 769 -8.88 -17.41 3.17
CA ARG A 769 -9.64 -16.35 2.53
C ARG A 769 -9.26 -16.16 1.05
N VAL A 770 -7.95 -16.20 0.72
CA VAL A 770 -7.46 -15.74 -0.59
C VAL A 770 -6.89 -16.84 -1.47
N PHE A 771 -6.55 -18.04 -0.95
CA PHE A 771 -6.00 -19.12 -1.78
C PHE A 771 -7.13 -19.85 -2.50
N LYS A 772 -7.11 -19.75 -3.83
CA LYS A 772 -8.04 -20.43 -4.75
C LYS A 772 -7.25 -21.25 -5.77
N ALA A 773 -7.87 -22.27 -6.33
CA ALA A 773 -7.29 -23.03 -7.43
C ALA A 773 -6.89 -22.09 -8.59
N GLY A 774 -5.77 -22.38 -9.25
CA GLY A 774 -5.15 -21.51 -10.24
C GLY A 774 -4.14 -20.49 -9.70
N ARG A 775 -4.08 -20.25 -8.38
CA ARG A 775 -3.15 -19.31 -7.77
C ARG A 775 -1.70 -19.81 -7.85
N ARG A 776 -0.80 -18.92 -8.25
CA ARG A 776 0.65 -19.10 -8.10
C ARG A 776 1.09 -18.79 -6.66
N VAL A 777 1.87 -19.64 -6.07
CA VAL A 777 2.37 -19.54 -4.69
C VAL A 777 3.86 -19.85 -4.66
N PHE A 778 4.62 -19.12 -3.85
CA PHE A 778 6.03 -19.44 -3.61
C PHE A 778 6.16 -20.34 -2.37
N ILE A 779 6.95 -21.39 -2.52
CA ILE A 779 7.24 -22.34 -1.43
C ILE A 779 8.75 -22.60 -1.35
N SER A 780 9.22 -23.02 -0.16
CA SER A 780 10.58 -23.51 0.00
C SER A 780 10.75 -24.94 -0.52
N ARG A 781 11.97 -25.38 -0.68
CA ARG A 781 12.26 -26.83 -0.75
C ARG A 781 11.86 -27.51 0.56
N PRO A 782 11.49 -28.82 0.53
CA PRO A 782 11.20 -29.56 1.75
C PRO A 782 12.39 -29.61 2.71
N THR A 783 12.09 -29.38 3.98
CA THR A 783 13.05 -29.53 5.08
C THR A 783 12.46 -30.48 6.12
N ASN A 784 13.28 -31.35 6.72
CA ASN A 784 12.78 -32.33 7.66
C ASN A 784 13.38 -32.10 9.06
N HIS A 785 12.55 -31.75 10.03
CA HIS A 785 12.90 -31.65 11.45
C HIS A 785 12.19 -32.70 12.29
N PHE A 786 11.42 -33.57 11.64
CA PHE A 786 10.66 -34.65 12.28
C PHE A 786 10.89 -35.98 11.52
N PRO A 787 12.14 -36.45 11.41
CA PRO A 787 12.50 -37.59 10.57
C PRO A 787 11.94 -38.90 11.09
N LEU A 788 11.52 -39.76 10.17
CA LEU A 788 11.07 -41.12 10.46
C LEU A 788 12.27 -42.05 10.56
N VAL A 789 12.31 -42.88 11.62
CA VAL A 789 13.25 -44.01 11.76
C VAL A 789 12.64 -45.17 10.98
N GLU A 790 13.16 -45.42 9.78
CA GLU A 790 12.59 -46.40 8.82
C GLU A 790 12.84 -47.83 9.18
N ASP A 791 13.86 -48.13 9.98
CA ASP A 791 14.22 -49.49 10.43
C ASP A 791 13.64 -49.86 11.80
N ALA A 792 12.76 -49.03 12.35
CA ALA A 792 12.02 -49.30 13.59
C ALA A 792 11.30 -50.65 13.53
N SER A 793 11.33 -51.41 14.64
CA SER A 793 10.58 -52.67 14.76
C SER A 793 9.05 -52.43 14.75
N GLU A 794 8.61 -51.32 15.31
CA GLU A 794 7.21 -50.85 15.30
C GLU A 794 7.18 -49.33 15.52
N SER A 795 6.34 -48.64 14.79
CA SER A 795 6.12 -47.22 14.92
C SER A 795 4.68 -46.92 15.42
N LEU A 796 4.59 -46.21 16.52
CA LEU A 796 3.31 -45.72 17.07
C LEU A 796 3.10 -44.25 16.71
N LEU A 797 2.06 -43.95 15.97
CA LEU A 797 1.76 -42.61 15.47
C LEU A 797 0.56 -42.04 16.21
N PHE A 798 0.74 -40.94 16.97
CA PHE A 798 -0.31 -40.28 17.73
C PHE A 798 -0.63 -38.90 17.15
N ALA A 799 -1.77 -38.78 16.49
CA ALA A 799 -2.25 -37.57 15.88
C ALA A 799 -3.31 -36.86 16.74
N GLY A 800 -3.11 -35.57 17.00
CA GLY A 800 -4.11 -34.71 17.63
C GLY A 800 -4.60 -33.60 16.69
N GLY A 801 -5.84 -33.68 16.20
CA GLY A 801 -6.40 -32.70 15.25
C GLY A 801 -5.57 -32.58 13.98
N ILE A 802 -5.17 -31.33 13.60
CA ILE A 802 -4.36 -31.09 12.38
C ILE A 802 -2.95 -31.71 12.45
N GLY A 803 -2.48 -32.13 13.63
CA GLY A 803 -1.21 -32.85 13.77
C GLY A 803 -1.15 -34.22 13.06
N VAL A 804 -2.24 -34.62 12.42
CA VAL A 804 -2.28 -35.81 11.56
C VAL A 804 -1.42 -35.62 10.29
N THR A 805 -1.20 -34.39 9.83
CA THR A 805 -0.53 -34.10 8.55
C THR A 805 0.85 -34.73 8.37
N PRO A 806 1.87 -34.58 9.26
CA PRO A 806 3.14 -35.22 9.09
C PRO A 806 3.07 -36.76 9.23
N LEU A 807 2.13 -37.25 10.06
CA LEU A 807 1.98 -38.68 10.33
C LEU A 807 1.33 -39.43 9.15
N ILE A 808 0.53 -38.77 8.30
CA ILE A 808 0.04 -39.36 7.04
C ILE A 808 1.22 -39.71 6.12
N ALA A 809 2.17 -38.80 5.94
CA ALA A 809 3.37 -39.08 5.13
C ALA A 809 4.22 -40.21 5.70
N MET A 810 4.32 -40.27 7.06
CA MET A 810 5.00 -41.38 7.73
C MET A 810 4.27 -42.72 7.51
N ALA A 811 2.92 -42.73 7.61
CA ALA A 811 2.13 -43.93 7.38
C ALA A 811 2.27 -44.47 5.95
N TYR A 812 2.26 -43.57 4.93
CA TYR A 812 2.54 -43.97 3.54
C TYR A 812 3.93 -44.59 3.41
N ARG A 813 4.94 -43.96 3.99
CA ARG A 813 6.32 -44.45 3.91
C ARG A 813 6.49 -45.81 4.63
N LEU A 814 5.95 -45.97 5.84
CA LEU A 814 5.98 -47.21 6.59
C LEU A 814 5.23 -48.34 5.88
N HIS A 815 4.08 -48.05 5.29
CA HIS A 815 3.33 -49.01 4.48
C HIS A 815 4.16 -49.51 3.27
N ARG A 816 4.82 -48.62 2.53
CA ARG A 816 5.68 -48.99 1.40
C ARG A 816 6.89 -49.82 1.79
N LEU A 817 7.40 -49.61 2.99
CA LEU A 817 8.51 -50.38 3.56
C LEU A 817 8.06 -51.67 4.21
N ASP A 818 6.76 -51.99 4.20
CA ASP A 818 6.12 -53.11 4.89
C ASP A 818 6.50 -53.16 6.38
N ARG A 819 6.54 -51.97 7.05
CA ARG A 819 6.87 -51.84 8.46
C ARG A 819 5.61 -51.90 9.32
N LYS A 820 5.76 -52.42 10.55
CA LYS A 820 4.66 -52.43 11.52
C LYS A 820 4.41 -51.03 12.06
N PHE A 821 3.17 -50.55 11.98
CA PHE A 821 2.78 -49.28 12.59
C PHE A 821 1.29 -49.27 12.93
N THR A 822 0.93 -48.34 13.84
CA THR A 822 -0.45 -48.04 14.21
C THR A 822 -0.61 -46.53 14.28
N LEU A 823 -1.69 -45.99 13.68
CA LEU A 823 -2.03 -44.57 13.75
C LEU A 823 -3.26 -44.35 14.62
N HIS A 824 -3.12 -43.64 15.72
CA HIS A 824 -4.19 -43.19 16.59
C HIS A 824 -4.54 -41.74 16.26
N TYR A 825 -5.76 -41.49 15.74
CA TYR A 825 -6.21 -40.14 15.38
C TYR A 825 -7.24 -39.65 16.38
N SER A 826 -6.90 -38.63 17.15
CA SER A 826 -7.73 -38.03 18.20
C SER A 826 -8.22 -36.63 17.80
N ALA A 827 -9.53 -36.38 17.92
CA ALA A 827 -10.17 -35.08 17.71
C ALA A 827 -11.35 -34.91 18.70
N LYS A 828 -11.95 -33.72 18.73
CA LYS A 828 -13.16 -33.49 19.54
C LYS A 828 -14.33 -34.30 18.99
N ASP A 829 -14.61 -34.14 17.71
CA ASP A 829 -15.61 -34.88 16.95
C ASP A 829 -15.21 -34.98 15.47
N ARG A 830 -16.03 -35.65 14.68
CA ARG A 830 -15.79 -35.81 13.23
C ARG A 830 -15.83 -34.50 12.46
N THR A 831 -16.58 -33.52 12.92
CA THR A 831 -16.71 -32.22 12.26
C THR A 831 -15.50 -31.33 12.49
N ASP A 832 -14.62 -31.68 13.43
CA ASP A 832 -13.32 -31.03 13.68
C ASP A 832 -12.13 -31.81 13.08
N ALA A 833 -12.38 -33.03 12.58
CA ALA A 833 -11.34 -33.95 12.09
C ALA A 833 -11.17 -33.84 10.58
N GLY A 834 -10.09 -33.20 10.10
CA GLY A 834 -9.73 -33.23 8.69
C GLY A 834 -9.16 -34.58 8.27
N PHE A 835 -9.06 -34.83 6.96
CA PHE A 835 -8.45 -36.03 6.36
C PHE A 835 -9.16 -37.36 6.64
N LEU A 836 -10.40 -37.38 7.16
CA LEU A 836 -11.09 -38.64 7.46
C LEU A 836 -11.31 -39.50 6.22
N ASP A 837 -11.67 -38.89 5.09
CA ASP A 837 -11.87 -39.61 3.84
C ASP A 837 -10.53 -40.12 3.26
N ASP A 838 -9.50 -39.27 3.30
CA ASP A 838 -8.15 -39.68 2.86
C ASP A 838 -7.61 -40.88 3.69
N LEU A 839 -7.86 -40.85 5.00
CA LEU A 839 -7.44 -41.94 5.91
C LEU A 839 -8.24 -43.21 5.68
N ARG A 840 -9.54 -43.13 5.43
CA ARG A 840 -10.39 -44.27 5.13
C ARG A 840 -10.02 -44.94 3.81
N ASP A 841 -9.65 -44.13 2.81
CA ASP A 841 -9.38 -44.61 1.46
C ASP A 841 -7.88 -44.97 1.28
N ALA A 842 -7.06 -44.76 2.31
CA ALA A 842 -5.65 -45.08 2.28
C ALA A 842 -5.38 -46.61 2.23
N PRO A 843 -4.33 -47.08 1.56
CA PRO A 843 -4.02 -48.54 1.48
C PRO A 843 -3.69 -49.17 2.84
N TRP A 844 -3.48 -48.36 3.86
CA TRP A 844 -3.21 -48.72 5.23
C TRP A 844 -4.36 -48.35 6.20
N ALA A 845 -5.56 -48.09 5.70
CA ALA A 845 -6.76 -47.70 6.50
C ALA A 845 -7.02 -48.64 7.69
N GLY A 846 -6.77 -49.93 7.55
CA GLY A 846 -6.97 -50.91 8.65
C GLY A 846 -6.01 -50.73 9.84
N ARG A 847 -5.02 -49.83 9.74
CA ARG A 847 -4.08 -49.51 10.84
C ARG A 847 -4.43 -48.19 11.54
N VAL A 848 -5.59 -47.57 11.21
CA VAL A 848 -6.05 -46.28 11.78
C VAL A 848 -7.11 -46.52 12.84
N HIS A 849 -6.91 -45.94 14.02
CA HIS A 849 -7.86 -45.95 15.12
C HIS A 849 -8.31 -44.54 15.42
N TYR A 850 -9.61 -44.32 15.36
CA TYR A 850 -10.23 -42.99 15.56
C TYR A 850 -10.72 -42.83 17.01
N HIS A 851 -10.44 -41.66 17.58
CA HIS A 851 -10.80 -41.31 18.94
C HIS A 851 -11.51 -39.94 18.99
N PHE A 852 -12.83 -39.91 19.21
CA PHE A 852 -13.63 -38.67 19.24
C PHE A 852 -14.19 -38.44 20.63
N SER A 853 -13.71 -37.37 21.32
CA SER A 853 -14.03 -37.11 22.73
C SER A 853 -15.54 -36.86 22.96
N ASN A 854 -16.20 -36.18 22.01
CA ASN A 854 -17.61 -35.84 22.09
C ASN A 854 -18.52 -37.00 21.68
N GLU A 855 -17.98 -38.07 21.05
CA GLU A 855 -18.69 -39.26 20.60
C GLU A 855 -18.49 -40.44 21.58
N GLY A 856 -17.86 -40.19 22.73
CA GLY A 856 -17.62 -41.19 23.76
C GLY A 856 -16.50 -42.19 23.49
N THR A 857 -15.70 -41.97 22.41
CA THR A 857 -14.56 -42.81 22.03
C THR A 857 -13.22 -42.13 22.32
N ARG A 858 -13.15 -41.34 23.39
CA ARG A 858 -11.94 -40.65 23.80
C ARG A 858 -10.80 -41.64 24.01
N ALA A 859 -9.61 -41.31 23.47
CA ALA A 859 -8.41 -42.08 23.64
C ALA A 859 -8.03 -42.24 25.13
N ASP A 860 -7.93 -43.47 25.61
CA ASP A 860 -7.23 -43.75 26.87
C ASP A 860 -5.77 -44.01 26.54
N LEU A 861 -4.97 -42.98 26.65
CA LEU A 861 -3.56 -43.00 26.28
C LEU A 861 -2.76 -44.06 27.11
N SER A 862 -3.22 -44.35 28.36
CA SER A 862 -2.53 -45.33 29.22
C SER A 862 -2.66 -46.77 28.70
N THR A 863 -3.72 -47.05 27.92
CA THR A 863 -3.93 -48.35 27.28
C THR A 863 -3.35 -48.40 25.87
N LEU A 864 -3.15 -47.24 25.20
CA LEU A 864 -2.74 -47.14 23.81
C LEU A 864 -1.18 -47.09 23.67
N VAL A 865 -0.47 -46.61 24.69
CA VAL A 865 0.99 -46.62 24.71
C VAL A 865 1.44 -47.92 25.41
N PRO A 866 2.03 -48.88 24.69
CA PRO A 866 2.49 -50.14 25.31
C PRO A 866 3.78 -49.89 26.09
N ALA A 867 4.19 -50.85 26.92
CA ALA A 867 5.53 -50.91 27.49
C ALA A 867 6.58 -50.90 26.39
N PHE A 868 7.69 -50.22 26.62
CA PHE A 868 8.77 -50.14 25.64
C PHE A 868 9.35 -51.51 25.27
N ALA A 869 9.48 -51.73 23.96
CA ALA A 869 10.28 -52.87 23.46
C ALA A 869 11.36 -52.35 22.51
N SER A 870 12.50 -53.02 22.47
CA SER A 870 13.67 -52.60 21.69
C SER A 870 13.32 -52.34 20.22
N GLY A 871 13.70 -51.19 19.69
CA GLY A 871 13.48 -50.78 18.32
C GLY A 871 12.11 -50.18 18.06
N MET A 872 11.24 -50.00 19.06
CA MET A 872 9.98 -49.27 18.91
C MET A 872 10.23 -47.77 18.93
N HIS A 873 9.48 -47.04 18.12
CA HIS A 873 9.49 -45.57 18.07
C HIS A 873 8.08 -44.97 18.18
N LEU A 874 7.96 -43.88 18.91
CA LEU A 874 6.73 -43.16 19.14
C LEU A 874 6.81 -41.76 18.52
N TYR A 875 5.82 -41.40 17.69
CA TYR A 875 5.69 -40.12 17.02
C TYR A 875 4.40 -39.47 17.46
N VAL A 876 4.47 -38.19 17.91
CA VAL A 876 3.27 -37.45 18.29
C VAL A 876 3.29 -36.05 17.72
N CYS A 877 2.16 -35.64 17.15
CA CYS A 877 1.92 -34.24 16.70
C CYS A 877 0.49 -33.83 17.02
N GLY A 878 0.34 -32.60 17.56
CA GLY A 878 -0.96 -32.08 17.99
C GLY A 878 -0.79 -30.89 18.92
N SER A 879 -1.83 -30.61 19.76
CA SER A 879 -1.71 -29.57 20.78
C SER A 879 -0.65 -29.92 21.83
N SER A 880 0.04 -28.91 22.41
CA SER A 880 1.05 -29.12 23.44
C SER A 880 0.55 -30.01 24.57
N ARG A 881 -0.68 -29.76 25.07
CA ARG A 881 -1.31 -30.58 26.12
C ARG A 881 -1.47 -32.05 25.71
N TYR A 882 -1.80 -32.33 24.45
CA TYR A 882 -1.94 -33.69 23.95
C TYR A 882 -0.58 -34.39 23.86
N MET A 883 0.43 -33.74 23.31
CA MET A 883 1.79 -34.24 23.20
C MET A 883 2.40 -34.50 24.58
N ASP A 884 2.26 -33.59 25.51
CA ASP A 884 2.77 -33.73 26.88
C ASP A 884 2.11 -34.91 27.61
N ALA A 885 0.81 -35.16 27.40
CA ALA A 885 0.14 -36.31 27.98
C ALA A 885 0.67 -37.66 27.43
N VAL A 886 0.90 -37.75 26.12
CA VAL A 886 1.51 -38.95 25.52
C VAL A 886 2.94 -39.18 26.04
N PHE A 887 3.75 -38.14 26.13
CA PHE A 887 5.12 -38.20 26.63
C PHE A 887 5.20 -38.53 28.12
N ALA A 888 4.25 -38.05 28.94
CA ALA A 888 4.18 -38.38 30.34
C ALA A 888 3.98 -39.87 30.53
N ILE A 889 3.06 -40.49 29.79
CA ILE A 889 2.80 -41.93 29.83
C ILE A 889 3.99 -42.74 29.28
N ALA A 890 4.58 -42.29 28.16
CA ALA A 890 5.78 -42.95 27.62
C ALA A 890 6.92 -42.97 28.67
N LYS A 891 7.12 -41.87 29.40
CA LYS A 891 8.11 -41.77 30.48
C LYS A 891 7.80 -42.71 31.64
N GLU A 892 6.51 -42.81 32.04
CA GLU A 892 6.07 -43.78 33.08
C GLU A 892 6.29 -45.23 32.69
N LEU A 893 6.32 -45.53 31.37
CA LEU A 893 6.53 -46.84 30.78
C LEU A 893 7.99 -47.08 30.32
N ASP A 894 8.92 -46.26 30.85
CA ASP A 894 10.37 -46.33 30.61
C ASP A 894 10.80 -46.24 29.13
N TRP A 895 10.05 -45.46 28.30
CA TRP A 895 10.46 -45.17 26.94
C TRP A 895 11.70 -44.28 26.92
N PRO A 896 12.77 -44.66 26.20
CA PRO A 896 13.95 -43.80 26.04
C PRO A 896 13.59 -42.54 25.27
N ASP A 897 14.13 -41.36 25.69
CA ASP A 897 13.89 -40.07 25.00
C ASP A 897 14.26 -40.12 23.51
N ALA A 898 15.29 -40.90 23.14
CA ALA A 898 15.73 -41.08 21.77
C ALA A 898 14.69 -41.79 20.87
N ASN A 899 13.73 -42.49 21.45
CA ASN A 899 12.67 -43.22 20.74
C ASN A 899 11.32 -42.48 20.75
N CYS A 900 11.28 -41.32 21.37
CA CYS A 900 10.08 -40.47 21.46
C CYS A 900 10.26 -39.20 20.65
N HIS A 901 9.44 -39.03 19.61
CA HIS A 901 9.55 -37.93 18.64
C HIS A 901 8.30 -37.06 18.64
N ARG A 902 8.45 -35.72 18.57
CA ARG A 902 7.36 -34.80 18.47
C ARG A 902 7.63 -33.63 17.55
N GLU A 903 6.57 -33.07 16.94
CA GLU A 903 6.63 -31.86 16.14
C GLU A 903 5.68 -30.78 16.70
N TYR A 904 6.20 -29.56 16.89
CA TYR A 904 5.43 -28.43 17.37
C TYR A 904 5.03 -27.52 16.21
N PHE A 905 3.73 -27.22 16.09
CA PHE A 905 3.22 -26.23 15.12
C PHE A 905 3.20 -24.80 15.66
N THR A 906 3.33 -24.65 16.97
CA THR A 906 3.51 -23.38 17.65
C THR A 906 4.76 -23.42 18.51
N ALA A 907 5.51 -22.35 18.55
CA ALA A 907 6.62 -22.25 19.50
C ALA A 907 6.08 -22.46 20.92
N PRO A 908 6.77 -23.28 21.75
CA PRO A 908 6.41 -23.41 23.17
C PRO A 908 6.37 -22.04 23.82
N GLU A 909 5.43 -21.81 24.76
CA GLU A 909 5.44 -20.61 25.57
C GLU A 909 6.75 -20.56 26.36
N THR A 910 7.61 -19.62 26.01
CA THR A 910 8.80 -19.34 26.79
C THR A 910 8.41 -18.48 27.98
N PRO A 911 8.87 -18.80 29.20
CA PRO A 911 8.67 -17.91 30.34
C PRO A 911 9.16 -16.51 30.02
N ALA A 912 8.49 -15.49 30.54
CA ALA A 912 8.91 -14.11 30.36
C ALA A 912 10.32 -13.90 30.92
N TRP A 913 11.30 -13.81 30.03
CA TRP A 913 12.69 -13.52 30.37
C TRP A 913 12.93 -12.03 30.26
N THR A 914 13.71 -11.50 31.17
CA THR A 914 14.33 -10.21 30.92
C THR A 914 15.53 -10.43 30.02
N ASN A 915 15.46 -10.02 28.78
CA ASN A 915 16.55 -10.12 27.85
C ASN A 915 17.73 -9.24 28.30
N HIS A 916 18.93 -9.82 28.28
CA HIS A 916 20.16 -9.08 28.55
C HIS A 916 21.06 -9.13 27.31
N PRO A 917 21.78 -8.04 27.00
CA PRO A 917 22.75 -8.06 25.93
C PRO A 917 23.88 -9.04 26.26
N PHE A 918 24.35 -9.76 25.24
CA PHE A 918 25.45 -10.73 25.35
C PHE A 918 26.37 -10.68 24.12
N SER A 919 27.45 -11.40 24.12
CA SER A 919 28.37 -11.47 23.00
C SER A 919 28.49 -12.89 22.48
N VAL A 920 28.52 -13.06 21.16
CA VAL A 920 28.74 -14.32 20.47
C VAL A 920 30.12 -14.26 19.80
N LYS A 921 31.00 -15.21 20.12
CA LYS A 921 32.29 -15.39 19.44
C LYS A 921 32.19 -16.47 18.39
N LEU A 922 32.47 -16.10 17.16
CA LEU A 922 32.50 -17.04 16.03
C LEU A 922 33.80 -17.83 16.06
N MET A 923 33.74 -19.14 16.28
CA MET A 923 34.93 -19.97 16.51
C MET A 923 35.83 -20.06 15.28
N ARG A 924 35.26 -20.02 14.05
CA ARG A 924 36.06 -20.12 12.82
C ARG A 924 36.79 -18.83 12.47
N SER A 925 36.14 -17.68 12.64
CA SER A 925 36.68 -16.37 12.25
C SER A 925 37.28 -15.60 13.42
N GLY A 926 37.05 -16.03 14.65
CA GLY A 926 37.43 -15.29 15.86
C GLY A 926 36.65 -14.03 16.13
N LYS A 927 35.73 -13.64 15.21
CA LYS A 927 34.94 -12.41 15.31
C LYS A 927 34.00 -12.47 16.50
N VAL A 928 33.93 -11.38 17.27
CA VAL A 928 33.01 -11.22 18.39
C VAL A 928 31.91 -10.26 18.01
N LEU A 929 30.65 -10.72 18.12
CA LEU A 929 29.46 -9.93 17.81
C LEU A 929 28.74 -9.60 19.12
N LYS A 930 28.29 -8.37 19.27
CA LYS A 930 27.40 -7.95 20.38
C LYS A 930 25.94 -8.17 19.94
N VAL A 931 25.18 -8.87 20.76
CA VAL A 931 23.73 -9.08 20.58
C VAL A 931 23.01 -8.18 21.57
N GLY A 932 22.16 -7.28 21.09
CA GLY A 932 21.36 -6.39 21.91
C GLY A 932 20.27 -7.12 22.71
N ALA A 933 19.72 -6.49 23.75
CA ALA A 933 18.62 -7.06 24.52
C ALA A 933 17.31 -7.22 23.70
N ASP A 934 17.19 -6.46 22.63
CA ASP A 934 16.07 -6.44 21.68
C ASP A 934 16.33 -7.24 20.39
N GLN A 935 17.44 -8.01 20.36
CA GLN A 935 17.92 -8.71 19.18
C GLN A 935 18.19 -10.18 19.51
N THR A 936 17.92 -11.06 18.55
CA THR A 936 18.32 -12.47 18.63
C THR A 936 19.76 -12.67 18.14
N ALA A 937 20.42 -13.76 18.58
CA ALA A 937 21.73 -14.12 18.07
C ALA A 937 21.73 -14.31 16.54
N VAL A 938 20.66 -14.87 15.98
CA VAL A 938 20.50 -15.09 14.53
C VAL A 938 20.43 -13.75 13.78
N GLU A 939 19.67 -12.79 14.28
CA GLU A 939 19.61 -11.45 13.71
C GLU A 939 20.96 -10.73 13.75
N ALA A 940 21.70 -10.87 14.84
CA ALA A 940 23.05 -10.30 14.96
C ALA A 940 24.05 -10.99 14.00
N LEU A 941 23.96 -12.31 13.82
CA LEU A 941 24.77 -13.07 12.86
C LEU A 941 24.44 -12.66 11.43
N ALA A 942 23.16 -12.62 11.09
CA ALA A 942 22.70 -12.18 9.77
C ALA A 942 23.13 -10.73 9.45
N ALA A 943 23.00 -9.80 10.40
CA ALA A 943 23.48 -8.44 10.26
C ALA A 943 25.00 -8.33 10.08
N ALA A 944 25.75 -9.30 10.60
CA ALA A 944 27.20 -9.38 10.47
C ALA A 944 27.68 -10.12 9.22
N GLY A 945 26.76 -10.59 8.38
CA GLY A 945 27.07 -11.35 7.16
C GLY A 945 27.60 -12.77 7.42
N VAL A 946 27.12 -13.43 8.46
CA VAL A 946 27.56 -14.78 8.89
C VAL A 946 26.46 -15.80 8.65
#